data_b8aa5ee8bc2d824e9d40152d1db7ce24
#
_entry.id   b8aa5ee8bc2d824e9d40152d1db7ce24
#
_cell.length_a   1.000
_cell.length_b   1.000
_cell.length_c   1.000
_cell.angle_alpha   90.00
_cell.angle_beta   90.00
_cell.angle_gamma   90.00
#
_symmetry.space_group_name_H-M   'P 1'
#
loop_
_entity.id
_entity.type
_entity.pdbx_description
1 polymer ?
#
loop_
_entity_poly.entity_id
_entity_poly.type
_entity_poly.pdbx_seq_one_letter_code
_entity_poly.pdbx_strand_id
1 'polypeptide(L)'
;MLISAPTSYGKTFIMREILYLNQEKYKNILLVFPTVALLRENALNMEELNQDKKMGYNVIKSIDREIDCQDRNIFVLTPERAMQLLAQYPNIEIDFFFYDEMYKIDEDYCNDETDDNDEKKNSYTERTFLDEARAKTFRICLYLLSKRVKDYYLAGPNLKREKFGKGMQRYIAENNIQVKEIEFEPTKRIMVKAYNKVIDEDYTNLPYLEKPGIVKIHSKVNDRICDVVNYIEQKGYGATILYCTTPAKANEYATKLAKNHQVNVVKNERFSEFIEHLKRNYNIDGSINEWSFVNVLEMGFGMHHGKMPKYIQKEILDLFNEGIFNLLFCTSTIVEGVNTNAKNMVVLNHSKGTKELTVFDFKNIIGRAGRYYHNFVGRYFLVDKELEKFEHTEDLTLNFVTYDDQELDPVDIDNSEYMDLSDINKNLKHKREEQFKEYLLTNDIYEKNRLIKREYQEMLLRFLLNNNILYNKFYRYLSYPDILMQFTTYHAMNTVLDIFEESGLLDSIIVRRYKAVSNTYCNEGFHGLLRYEIDNARGDKVKHKSIDKAYMDAFKTQKDIIEHKIPKILALFETIFSYASLLRRKTLDNFSLSKVSRFYETGVKSYIGEQLIEFGFPVDAIKRIEDNNLRLLSMDASASQKYILEHLEDIKQLLDSYERGLLDKALKSICS
;
A
#
# COMPACT_ATOMS: atom_id res chain seq x y z
N MET A 1 14.02 10.27 18.85
CA MET A 1 13.82 9.05 19.68
C MET A 1 13.38 7.91 18.80
N LEU A 2 13.91 6.69 19.00
CA LEU A 2 13.43 5.45 18.40
C LEU A 2 12.79 4.57 19.48
N ILE A 3 11.52 4.19 19.29
CA ILE A 3 10.85 3.23 20.16
C ILE A 3 10.64 1.92 19.40
N SER A 4 11.28 0.87 19.89
CA SER A 4 11.01 -0.51 19.50
C SER A 4 10.10 -1.14 20.52
N ALA A 5 8.92 -1.56 20.09
CA ALA A 5 7.92 -2.19 20.95
C ALA A 5 7.10 -3.21 20.16
N PRO A 6 6.61 -4.28 20.79
CA PRO A 6 5.75 -5.27 20.11
C PRO A 6 4.56 -4.64 19.40
N THR A 7 4.00 -5.36 18.43
CA THR A 7 2.74 -4.96 17.81
C THR A 7 1.65 -4.82 18.87
N SER A 8 0.73 -3.87 18.69
CA SER A 8 -0.34 -3.54 19.63
C SER A 8 0.09 -2.91 20.97
N TYR A 9 1.35 -2.51 21.12
CA TYR A 9 1.83 -1.79 22.32
C TYR A 9 1.25 -0.37 22.46
N GLY A 10 0.79 0.23 21.37
CA GLY A 10 0.27 1.61 21.36
C GLY A 10 1.27 2.66 20.87
N LYS A 11 2.23 2.29 20.00
CA LYS A 11 3.20 3.23 19.41
C LYS A 11 2.53 4.48 18.80
N THR A 12 1.43 4.28 18.07
CA THR A 12 0.65 5.38 17.47
C THR A 12 -0.10 6.21 18.53
N PHE A 13 -0.53 5.58 19.62
CA PHE A 13 -1.13 6.31 20.76
C PHE A 13 -0.09 7.25 21.39
N ILE A 14 1.12 6.76 21.62
CA ILE A 14 2.23 7.59 22.14
C ILE A 14 2.50 8.78 21.21
N MET A 15 2.49 8.59 19.90
CA MET A 15 2.63 9.68 18.92
C MET A 15 1.54 10.75 19.13
N ARG A 16 0.28 10.34 19.24
CA ARG A 16 -0.83 11.28 19.47
C ARG A 16 -0.68 12.08 20.76
N GLU A 17 -0.25 11.42 21.84
CA GLU A 17 0.00 12.11 23.11
C GLU A 17 1.18 13.09 23.01
N ILE A 18 2.27 12.73 22.31
CA ILE A 18 3.38 13.66 22.06
C ILE A 18 2.89 14.91 21.33
N LEU A 19 2.04 14.75 20.30
CA LEU A 19 1.52 15.88 19.53
C LEU A 19 0.61 16.77 20.37
N TYR A 20 -0.29 16.18 21.13
CA TYR A 20 -1.20 16.92 22.01
C TYR A 20 -0.43 17.72 23.08
N LEU A 21 0.54 17.09 23.75
CA LEU A 21 1.32 17.73 24.81
C LEU A 21 2.26 18.84 24.28
N ASN A 22 2.64 18.79 23.00
CA ASN A 22 3.56 19.78 22.40
C ASN A 22 2.86 20.66 21.34
N GLN A 23 1.55 20.72 21.33
CA GLN A 23 0.79 21.47 20.32
C GLN A 23 1.21 22.94 20.22
N GLU A 24 1.57 23.59 21.31
CA GLU A 24 2.01 24.98 21.31
C GLU A 24 3.42 25.15 20.71
N LYS A 25 4.22 24.06 20.68
CA LYS A 25 5.59 24.08 20.17
C LYS A 25 5.65 23.82 18.68
N TYR A 26 4.82 22.90 18.17
CA TYR A 26 4.88 22.44 16.80
C TYR A 26 3.82 23.13 15.93
N LYS A 27 4.26 23.70 14.82
CA LYS A 27 3.41 24.37 13.81
C LYS A 27 3.13 23.44 12.63
N ASN A 28 4.18 22.92 12.01
CA ASN A 28 4.08 21.96 10.92
C ASN A 28 4.59 20.58 11.37
N ILE A 29 3.72 19.60 11.33
CA ILE A 29 3.97 18.24 11.77
C ILE A 29 3.87 17.31 10.57
N LEU A 30 4.81 16.37 10.42
CA LEU A 30 4.78 15.38 9.34
C LEU A 30 4.69 13.97 9.92
N LEU A 31 3.64 13.25 9.59
CA LEU A 31 3.41 11.87 9.97
C LEU A 31 3.57 10.97 8.74
N VAL A 32 4.59 10.11 8.75
CA VAL A 32 4.92 9.23 7.63
C VAL A 32 4.49 7.81 7.94
N PHE A 33 3.59 7.27 7.11
CA PHE A 33 3.08 5.92 7.21
C PHE A 33 3.42 5.08 5.97
N PRO A 34 3.71 3.78 6.15
CA PRO A 34 4.19 2.92 5.05
C PRO A 34 3.13 2.59 4.01
N THR A 35 1.85 2.69 4.33
CA THR A 35 0.76 2.31 3.43
C THR A 35 -0.37 3.33 3.45
N VAL A 36 -1.11 3.43 2.34
CA VAL A 36 -2.28 4.29 2.25
C VAL A 36 -3.39 3.88 3.25
N ALA A 37 -3.48 2.60 3.59
CA ALA A 37 -4.45 2.12 4.58
C ALA A 37 -4.14 2.67 5.98
N LEU A 38 -2.88 2.56 6.43
CA LEU A 38 -2.43 3.15 7.71
C LEU A 38 -2.52 4.67 7.71
N LEU A 39 -2.16 5.30 6.59
CA LEU A 39 -2.28 6.75 6.43
C LEU A 39 -3.73 7.20 6.70
N ARG A 40 -4.71 6.55 6.06
CA ARG A 40 -6.13 6.89 6.20
C ARG A 40 -6.65 6.70 7.62
N GLU A 41 -6.36 5.54 8.22
CA GLU A 41 -6.75 5.26 9.61
C GLU A 41 -6.19 6.33 10.56
N ASN A 42 -4.91 6.67 10.41
CA ASN A 42 -4.27 7.64 11.28
C ASN A 42 -4.70 9.08 10.98
N ALA A 43 -5.01 9.41 9.73
CA ALA A 43 -5.56 10.72 9.39
C ALA A 43 -6.93 10.96 10.06
N LEU A 44 -7.85 9.98 9.99
CA LEU A 44 -9.13 10.04 10.70
C LEU A 44 -8.93 10.19 12.21
N ASN A 45 -8.06 9.37 12.80
CA ASN A 45 -7.75 9.47 14.23
C ASN A 45 -7.15 10.83 14.61
N MET A 46 -6.39 11.47 13.71
CA MET A 46 -5.83 12.81 13.93
C MET A 46 -6.89 13.90 13.76
N GLU A 47 -7.81 13.77 12.82
CA GLU A 47 -8.95 14.66 12.66
C GLU A 47 -9.83 14.65 13.92
N GLU A 48 -10.17 13.45 14.43
CA GLU A 48 -10.92 13.28 15.68
C GLU A 48 -10.17 13.90 16.87
N LEU A 49 -8.90 13.61 17.06
CA LEU A 49 -8.09 14.17 18.14
C LEU A 49 -8.02 15.71 18.06
N ASN A 50 -7.82 16.24 16.86
CA ASN A 50 -7.73 17.66 16.59
C ASN A 50 -9.05 18.39 16.93
N GLN A 51 -10.19 17.78 16.62
CA GLN A 51 -11.52 18.29 16.96
C GLN A 51 -11.80 18.19 18.47
N ASP A 52 -11.62 17.03 19.07
CA ASP A 52 -11.89 16.76 20.49
C ASP A 52 -11.06 17.64 21.41
N LYS A 53 -9.77 17.83 21.08
CA LYS A 53 -8.83 18.63 21.87
C LYS A 53 -8.73 20.07 21.42
N LYS A 54 -9.43 20.46 20.33
CA LYS A 54 -9.44 21.83 19.75
C LYS A 54 -8.02 22.33 19.45
N MET A 55 -7.21 21.47 18.84
CA MET A 55 -5.78 21.78 18.60
C MET A 55 -5.55 22.80 17.48
N GLY A 56 -6.51 22.99 16.59
CA GLY A 56 -6.48 24.04 15.53
C GLY A 56 -5.52 23.77 14.39
N TYR A 57 -5.30 22.50 14.02
CA TYR A 57 -4.49 22.12 12.86
C TYR A 57 -5.35 21.83 11.63
N ASN A 58 -4.78 22.08 10.46
CA ASN A 58 -5.26 21.53 9.19
C ASN A 58 -4.66 20.13 8.99
N VAL A 59 -5.48 19.10 8.88
CA VAL A 59 -5.00 17.73 8.58
C VAL A 59 -4.95 17.54 7.06
N ILE A 60 -3.74 17.36 6.51
CA ILE A 60 -3.46 17.34 5.07
C ILE A 60 -3.03 15.92 4.67
N LYS A 61 -3.81 15.29 3.81
CA LYS A 61 -3.60 13.91 3.30
C LYS A 61 -3.04 13.87 1.88
N SER A 62 -3.09 14.99 1.16
CA SER A 62 -2.61 15.15 -0.22
C SER A 62 -1.96 16.52 -0.40
N ILE A 63 -0.93 16.56 -1.25
CA ILE A 63 -0.16 17.78 -1.55
C ILE A 63 -0.55 18.41 -2.89
N ASP A 64 -1.64 17.95 -3.51
CA ASP A 64 -2.08 18.38 -4.85
C ASP A 64 -2.76 19.76 -4.84
N ARG A 65 -2.87 20.40 -3.68
CA ARG A 65 -3.44 21.74 -3.49
C ARG A 65 -2.39 22.70 -3.01
N GLU A 66 -2.66 23.96 -3.23
CA GLU A 66 -1.89 25.01 -2.60
C GLU A 66 -2.01 24.91 -1.08
N ILE A 67 -0.88 24.80 -0.42
CA ILE A 67 -0.78 24.65 1.04
C ILE A 67 -0.30 25.96 1.62
N ASP A 68 -1.05 26.53 2.56
CA ASP A 68 -0.57 27.66 3.34
C ASP A 68 0.39 27.15 4.44
N CYS A 69 1.69 27.33 4.17
CA CYS A 69 2.73 26.95 5.12
C CYS A 69 2.77 27.87 6.37
N GLN A 70 2.00 28.98 6.39
CA GLN A 70 1.86 29.84 7.56
C GLN A 70 0.80 29.35 8.54
N ASP A 71 -0.11 28.49 8.12
CA ASP A 71 -1.06 27.82 8.98
C ASP A 71 -0.40 26.71 9.81
N ARG A 72 -1.16 26.21 10.79
CA ARG A 72 -0.77 25.01 11.57
C ARG A 72 -1.21 23.77 10.83
N ASN A 73 -0.27 22.93 10.42
CA ASN A 73 -0.55 21.80 9.57
C ASN A 73 -0.07 20.46 10.17
N ILE A 74 -0.89 19.42 10.03
CA ILE A 74 -0.49 18.03 10.23
C ILE A 74 -0.56 17.33 8.89
N PHE A 75 0.60 17.05 8.30
CA PHE A 75 0.73 16.27 7.08
C PHE A 75 0.73 14.78 7.41
N VAL A 76 -0.21 14.02 6.87
CA VAL A 76 -0.28 12.56 7.02
C VAL A 76 -0.01 11.96 5.65
N LEU A 77 1.21 11.48 5.41
CA LEU A 77 1.71 11.18 4.07
C LEU A 77 2.42 9.82 4.01
N THR A 78 2.54 9.27 2.78
CA THR A 78 3.50 8.18 2.49
C THR A 78 4.90 8.75 2.28
N PRO A 79 5.97 7.93 2.32
CA PRO A 79 7.34 8.40 2.06
C PRO A 79 7.47 9.14 0.73
N GLU A 80 6.83 8.66 -0.34
CA GLU A 80 6.85 9.28 -1.67
C GLU A 80 6.25 10.69 -1.62
N ARG A 81 5.07 10.82 -1.00
CA ARG A 81 4.38 12.12 -0.87
C ARG A 81 5.11 13.07 0.07
N ALA A 82 5.75 12.55 1.12
CA ALA A 82 6.59 13.36 1.99
C ALA A 82 7.77 13.97 1.24
N MET A 83 8.45 13.20 0.38
CA MET A 83 9.51 13.72 -0.48
C MET A 83 9.00 14.73 -1.51
N GLN A 84 7.81 14.51 -2.08
CA GLN A 84 7.17 15.48 -2.97
C GLN A 84 6.85 16.80 -2.24
N LEU A 85 6.35 16.73 -1.00
CA LEU A 85 6.12 17.92 -0.17
C LEU A 85 7.40 18.74 -0.02
N LEU A 86 8.53 18.07 0.32
CA LEU A 86 9.82 18.73 0.48
C LEU A 86 10.37 19.32 -0.82
N ALA A 87 10.04 18.74 -1.98
CA ALA A 87 10.44 19.23 -3.29
C ALA A 87 9.56 20.40 -3.78
N GLN A 88 8.26 20.36 -3.52
CA GLN A 88 7.33 21.46 -3.88
C GLN A 88 7.47 22.67 -2.98
N TYR A 89 7.74 22.46 -1.70
CA TYR A 89 7.88 23.50 -0.68
C TYR A 89 9.27 23.42 -0.03
N PRO A 90 10.36 23.78 -0.75
CA PRO A 90 11.74 23.62 -0.26
C PRO A 90 12.02 24.36 1.07
N ASN A 91 11.29 25.45 1.30
CA ASN A 91 11.43 26.31 2.48
C ASN A 91 10.45 25.97 3.60
N ILE A 92 9.67 24.90 3.50
CA ILE A 92 8.76 24.51 4.57
C ILE A 92 9.57 24.08 5.80
N GLU A 93 9.29 24.69 6.92
CA GLU A 93 9.86 24.28 8.21
C GLU A 93 8.95 23.23 8.85
N ILE A 94 9.46 22.02 8.96
CA ILE A 94 8.81 20.93 9.69
C ILE A 94 9.39 20.88 11.10
N ASP A 95 8.56 21.06 12.12
CA ASP A 95 9.00 21.10 13.52
C ASP A 95 9.18 19.70 14.13
N PHE A 96 8.34 18.76 13.69
CA PHE A 96 8.34 17.39 14.18
C PHE A 96 7.94 16.43 13.07
N PHE A 97 8.61 15.26 13.02
CA PHE A 97 8.10 14.16 12.23
C PHE A 97 7.97 12.86 13.01
N PHE A 98 6.97 12.07 12.66
CA PHE A 98 6.81 10.68 13.06
C PHE A 98 7.06 9.77 11.85
N TYR A 99 7.80 8.69 12.06
CA TYR A 99 8.11 7.73 11.02
C TYR A 99 7.76 6.32 11.48
N ASP A 100 6.69 5.76 10.92
CA ASP A 100 6.22 4.42 11.27
C ASP A 100 6.93 3.35 10.47
N GLU A 101 7.07 2.16 11.06
CA GLU A 101 7.69 0.98 10.46
C GLU A 101 9.09 1.30 9.87
N MET A 102 9.92 2.00 10.67
CA MET A 102 11.21 2.52 10.23
C MET A 102 12.19 1.44 9.73
N TYR A 103 12.01 0.18 10.11
CA TYR A 103 12.81 -0.96 9.63
C TYR A 103 12.73 -1.16 8.11
N LYS A 104 11.70 -0.63 7.45
CA LYS A 104 11.53 -0.71 5.99
C LYS A 104 12.59 0.05 5.19
N ILE A 105 13.54 0.72 5.86
CA ILE A 105 14.74 1.29 5.22
C ILE A 105 15.71 0.22 4.71
N ASP A 106 15.60 -1.00 5.21
CA ASP A 106 16.48 -2.13 4.89
C ASP A 106 15.75 -3.14 3.98
N GLU A 107 16.43 -3.58 2.92
CA GLU A 107 15.87 -4.49 1.91
C GLU A 107 15.55 -5.87 2.47
N ASP A 108 16.30 -6.33 3.46
CA ASP A 108 16.06 -7.61 4.12
C ASP A 108 14.73 -7.65 4.88
N TYR A 109 14.21 -6.50 5.25
CA TYR A 109 12.92 -6.33 5.91
C TYR A 109 11.78 -5.96 4.95
N CYS A 110 12.08 -5.58 3.71
CA CYS A 110 11.12 -5.15 2.69
C CYS A 110 10.82 -6.24 1.65
N ASN A 111 10.70 -7.48 2.06
CA ASN A 111 10.37 -8.58 1.13
C ASN A 111 8.95 -8.44 0.60
N ASP A 112 8.81 -8.04 -0.67
CA ASP A 112 7.53 -8.02 -1.36
C ASP A 112 7.04 -9.44 -1.68
N GLU A 113 5.71 -9.64 -1.69
CA GLU A 113 5.09 -10.89 -2.13
C GLU A 113 5.34 -11.09 -3.63
N THR A 114 6.26 -11.98 -3.99
CA THR A 114 6.40 -12.44 -5.37
C THR A 114 5.57 -13.71 -5.58
N ASP A 115 4.80 -13.77 -6.66
CA ASP A 115 4.05 -14.98 -7.02
C ASP A 115 4.99 -16.04 -7.58
N ASP A 116 4.84 -17.30 -7.13
CA ASP A 116 5.63 -18.48 -7.56
C ASP A 116 5.70 -18.70 -9.09
N ASN A 117 4.76 -18.11 -9.84
CA ASN A 117 4.69 -18.24 -11.28
C ASN A 117 5.37 -17.10 -12.06
N ASP A 118 5.73 -16.00 -11.41
CA ASP A 118 6.34 -14.85 -12.09
C ASP A 118 7.86 -15.05 -12.31
N GLU A 119 8.55 -15.81 -11.44
CA GLU A 119 10.00 -16.05 -11.61
C GLU A 119 10.33 -17.10 -12.68
N LYS A 120 9.45 -18.06 -12.99
CA LYS A 120 9.74 -19.14 -13.95
C LYS A 120 9.29 -18.86 -15.39
N LYS A 121 8.46 -17.85 -15.64
CA LYS A 121 7.89 -17.58 -16.96
C LYS A 121 8.38 -16.33 -17.66
N ASN A 122 9.01 -15.41 -16.95
CA ASN A 122 9.49 -14.17 -17.54
C ASN A 122 10.98 -13.97 -17.26
N SER A 123 11.83 -14.61 -18.07
CA SER A 123 13.22 -14.17 -18.23
C SER A 123 13.31 -12.76 -18.88
N TYR A 124 12.21 -12.22 -19.33
CA TYR A 124 11.94 -10.81 -19.65
C TYR A 124 10.98 -10.24 -18.62
N THR A 125 11.43 -10.13 -17.36
CA THR A 125 10.70 -9.38 -16.34
C THR A 125 10.56 -7.95 -16.83
N GLU A 126 9.34 -7.44 -16.84
CA GLU A 126 8.99 -6.05 -17.15
C GLU A 126 9.55 -5.06 -16.10
N ARG A 127 10.78 -5.31 -15.63
CA ARG A 127 11.48 -4.36 -14.77
C ARG A 127 11.83 -3.15 -15.61
N THR A 128 11.24 -2.05 -15.25
CA THR A 128 11.51 -0.75 -15.85
C THR A 128 12.38 0.06 -14.90
N PHE A 129 12.93 1.16 -15.40
CA PHE A 129 13.64 2.15 -14.56
C PHE A 129 12.75 2.74 -13.45
N LEU A 130 11.45 2.47 -13.47
CA LEU A 130 10.47 2.90 -12.45
C LEU A 130 10.33 1.90 -11.29
N ASP A 131 10.84 0.68 -11.45
CA ASP A 131 10.74 -0.39 -10.44
C ASP A 131 11.91 -0.26 -9.44
N GLU A 132 11.76 0.68 -8.52
CA GLU A 132 12.72 0.86 -7.44
C GLU A 132 12.36 0.02 -6.22
N ALA A 133 13.38 -0.48 -5.52
CA ALA A 133 13.18 -1.18 -4.26
C ALA A 133 12.48 -0.27 -3.25
N ARG A 134 11.40 -0.74 -2.66
CA ARG A 134 10.60 0.02 -1.69
C ARG A 134 11.44 0.50 -0.51
N ALA A 135 12.41 -0.31 -0.06
CA ALA A 135 13.36 0.06 0.99
C ALA A 135 14.12 1.35 0.66
N LYS A 136 14.52 1.56 -0.60
CA LYS A 136 15.20 2.76 -1.06
C LYS A 136 14.34 4.02 -0.84
N THR A 137 13.05 3.95 -1.18
CA THR A 137 12.10 5.05 -0.96
C THR A 137 12.01 5.42 0.52
N PHE A 138 11.87 4.41 1.40
CA PHE A 138 11.84 4.62 2.85
C PHE A 138 13.15 5.21 3.36
N ARG A 139 14.28 4.67 2.91
CA ARG A 139 15.61 5.08 3.34
C ARG A 139 15.92 6.52 2.98
N ILE A 140 15.70 6.90 1.72
CA ILE A 140 15.95 8.27 1.25
C ILE A 140 15.00 9.25 1.95
N CYS A 141 13.73 8.92 2.11
CA CYS A 141 12.78 9.76 2.84
C CYS A 141 13.23 10.01 4.28
N LEU A 142 13.56 8.95 5.03
CA LEU A 142 14.04 9.07 6.41
C LEU A 142 15.34 9.88 6.49
N TYR A 143 16.28 9.63 5.55
CA TYR A 143 17.53 10.37 5.46
C TYR A 143 17.29 11.88 5.32
N LEU A 144 16.49 12.28 4.33
CA LEU A 144 16.19 13.69 4.06
C LEU A 144 15.48 14.39 5.21
N LEU A 145 14.55 13.70 5.87
CA LEU A 145 13.83 14.23 7.03
C LEU A 145 14.79 14.41 8.22
N SER A 146 15.65 13.44 8.49
CA SER A 146 16.60 13.50 9.60
C SER A 146 17.63 14.62 9.45
N LYS A 147 17.92 15.05 8.21
CA LYS A 147 18.82 16.20 7.96
C LYS A 147 18.13 17.57 8.16
N ARG A 148 16.81 17.63 8.04
CA ARG A 148 16.06 18.89 8.11
C ARG A 148 15.37 19.12 9.45
N VAL A 149 14.96 18.03 10.14
CA VAL A 149 14.11 18.11 11.33
C VAL A 149 14.84 17.56 12.53
N LYS A 150 14.84 18.32 13.63
CA LYS A 150 15.57 17.94 14.86
C LYS A 150 14.73 17.07 15.80
N ASP A 151 13.45 17.33 15.89
CA ASP A 151 12.54 16.62 16.79
C ASP A 151 11.76 15.56 16.02
N TYR A 152 11.97 14.29 16.36
CA TYR A 152 11.25 13.20 15.69
C TYR A 152 11.11 11.94 16.54
N TYR A 153 10.12 11.14 16.15
CA TYR A 153 9.82 9.85 16.73
C TYR A 153 9.82 8.77 15.64
N LEU A 154 10.73 7.82 15.74
CA LEU A 154 10.84 6.64 14.90
C LEU A 154 10.18 5.46 15.60
N ALA A 155 9.34 4.70 14.91
CA ALA A 155 8.66 3.54 15.46
C ALA A 155 8.96 2.28 14.65
N GLY A 156 9.10 1.16 15.35
CA GLY A 156 9.23 -0.17 14.75
C GLY A 156 8.87 -1.27 15.74
N PRO A 157 8.43 -2.44 15.29
CA PRO A 157 8.18 -3.59 16.14
C PRO A 157 9.46 -4.41 16.35
N ASN A 158 9.64 -4.95 17.55
CA ASN A 158 10.63 -6.00 17.84
C ASN A 158 12.09 -5.73 17.36
N LEU A 159 12.51 -4.47 17.27
CA LEU A 159 13.88 -4.11 16.90
C LEU A 159 14.77 -4.17 18.12
N LYS A 160 15.93 -4.82 18.01
CA LYS A 160 16.93 -4.92 19.10
C LYS A 160 18.19 -4.16 18.73
N ARG A 161 18.65 -3.30 19.63
CA ARG A 161 19.87 -2.50 19.44
C ARG A 161 21.11 -3.35 19.18
N GLU A 162 21.20 -4.51 19.81
CA GLU A 162 22.31 -5.47 19.60
C GLU A 162 22.36 -6.04 18.18
N LYS A 163 21.24 -5.95 17.43
CA LYS A 163 21.09 -6.37 16.03
C LYS A 163 21.15 -5.20 15.05
N PHE A 164 21.64 -4.03 15.48
CA PHE A 164 21.85 -2.92 14.57
C PHE A 164 23.20 -3.04 13.86
N GLY A 165 23.18 -3.02 12.53
CA GLY A 165 24.37 -2.99 11.70
C GLY A 165 25.17 -1.69 11.86
N LYS A 166 26.38 -1.65 11.31
CA LYS A 166 27.29 -0.50 11.44
C LYS A 166 26.65 0.81 10.97
N GLY A 167 25.98 0.79 9.83
CA GLY A 167 25.32 1.98 9.29
C GLY A 167 24.20 2.47 10.20
N MET A 168 23.40 1.57 10.77
CA MET A 168 22.34 1.95 11.72
C MET A 168 22.92 2.50 13.03
N GLN A 169 24.00 1.91 13.56
CA GLN A 169 24.68 2.40 14.76
C GLN A 169 25.24 3.81 14.53
N ARG A 170 25.86 4.05 13.36
CA ARG A 170 26.39 5.36 12.98
C ARG A 170 25.27 6.39 12.84
N TYR A 171 24.17 6.05 12.16
CA TYR A 171 22.98 6.92 12.03
C TYR A 171 22.44 7.35 13.40
N ILE A 172 22.31 6.40 14.34
CA ILE A 172 21.86 6.68 15.71
C ILE A 172 22.82 7.63 16.45
N ALA A 173 24.12 7.39 16.33
CA ALA A 173 25.13 8.19 17.01
C ALA A 173 25.20 9.63 16.46
N GLU A 174 25.23 9.81 15.12
CA GLU A 174 25.32 11.11 14.47
C GLU A 174 24.08 11.98 14.69
N ASN A 175 22.91 11.34 14.80
CA ASN A 175 21.64 12.05 15.03
C ASN A 175 21.23 12.07 16.51
N ASN A 176 22.08 11.64 17.45
CA ASN A 176 21.81 11.61 18.89
C ASN A 176 20.48 10.92 19.25
N ILE A 177 20.15 9.82 18.57
CA ILE A 177 18.87 9.13 18.74
C ILE A 177 18.88 8.29 20.02
N GLN A 178 17.96 8.57 20.93
CA GLN A 178 17.69 7.70 22.06
C GLN A 178 16.89 6.49 21.62
N VAL A 179 17.42 5.30 21.83
CA VAL A 179 16.75 4.02 21.54
C VAL A 179 16.11 3.49 22.81
N LYS A 180 14.80 3.23 22.77
CA LYS A 180 14.04 2.60 23.83
C LYS A 180 13.49 1.27 23.33
N GLU A 181 13.94 0.19 23.92
CA GLU A 181 13.47 -1.16 23.67
C GLU A 181 12.44 -1.54 24.73
N ILE A 182 11.29 -2.00 24.30
CA ILE A 182 10.21 -2.42 25.18
C ILE A 182 9.90 -3.88 24.85
N GLU A 183 10.27 -4.76 25.75
CA GLU A 183 10.06 -6.20 25.60
C GLU A 183 8.72 -6.66 26.19
N PHE A 184 8.05 -5.77 26.94
CA PHE A 184 6.77 -6.12 27.56
C PHE A 184 5.69 -6.36 26.51
N GLU A 185 5.21 -7.58 26.44
CA GLU A 185 4.05 -7.95 25.63
C GLU A 185 2.75 -7.78 26.44
N PRO A 186 1.88 -6.83 26.05
CA PRO A 186 0.63 -6.59 26.78
C PRO A 186 -0.36 -7.75 26.64
N THR A 187 -0.24 -8.58 25.62
CA THR A 187 -1.06 -9.78 25.39
C THR A 187 -0.21 -11.02 25.54
N LYS A 188 -0.64 -11.97 26.36
CA LYS A 188 0.02 -13.27 26.49
C LYS A 188 -0.42 -14.18 25.32
N ARG A 189 0.55 -14.89 24.73
CA ARG A 189 0.29 -15.79 23.61
C ARG A 189 0.62 -17.23 23.96
N ILE A 190 -0.30 -18.12 23.62
CA ILE A 190 -0.14 -19.57 23.77
C ILE A 190 0.28 -20.13 22.42
N MET A 191 1.44 -20.77 22.38
CA MET A 191 1.87 -21.57 21.22
C MET A 191 1.07 -22.86 21.18
N VAL A 192 0.54 -23.19 20.02
CA VAL A 192 -0.20 -24.44 19.79
C VAL A 192 0.48 -25.23 18.67
N LYS A 193 1.06 -26.36 19.02
CA LYS A 193 1.64 -27.29 18.05
C LYS A 193 0.52 -28.08 17.38
N ALA A 194 0.32 -27.88 16.09
CA ALA A 194 -0.67 -28.56 15.29
C ALA A 194 -0.01 -29.35 14.14
N TYR A 195 1.04 -30.09 14.45
CA TYR A 195 1.80 -31.00 13.56
C TYR A 195 2.09 -32.29 14.27
N ASN A 196 2.82 -33.25 13.65
CA ASN A 196 3.10 -34.59 14.23
C ASN A 196 1.83 -35.34 14.67
N LYS A 197 0.70 -35.14 13.97
CA LYS A 197 -0.61 -35.80 14.23
C LYS A 197 -1.26 -35.44 15.58
N VAL A 198 -0.89 -34.34 16.19
CA VAL A 198 -1.48 -33.86 17.45
C VAL A 198 -1.67 -32.34 17.47
N ILE A 199 -2.66 -31.90 18.27
CA ILE A 199 -2.76 -30.52 18.75
C ILE A 199 -2.35 -30.54 20.21
N ASP A 200 -1.34 -29.76 20.56
CA ASP A 200 -0.80 -29.60 21.90
C ASP A 200 -0.53 -28.13 22.22
N GLU A 201 -1.19 -27.58 23.25
CA GLU A 201 -1.04 -26.20 23.67
C GLU A 201 0.07 -26.06 24.71
N ASP A 202 0.96 -25.07 24.55
CA ASP A 202 2.04 -24.78 25.50
C ASP A 202 1.60 -23.70 26.51
N TYR A 203 1.36 -24.13 27.75
CA TYR A 203 0.97 -23.27 28.87
C TYR A 203 2.12 -22.88 29.80
N THR A 204 3.39 -23.06 29.38
CA THR A 204 4.57 -22.74 30.18
C THR A 204 4.55 -21.31 30.72
N ASN A 205 4.10 -20.36 29.90
CA ASN A 205 3.98 -18.96 30.27
C ASN A 205 2.70 -18.59 31.05
N LEU A 206 1.79 -19.53 31.24
CA LEU A 206 0.48 -19.36 31.88
C LEU A 206 0.16 -20.55 32.81
N PRO A 207 1.02 -20.89 33.77
CA PRO A 207 0.92 -22.13 34.55
C PRO A 207 -0.30 -22.18 35.49
N TYR A 208 -0.99 -21.04 35.66
CA TYR A 208 -2.21 -20.95 36.45
C TYR A 208 -3.49 -21.30 35.65
N LEU A 209 -3.38 -21.51 34.35
CA LEU A 209 -4.50 -21.97 33.53
C LEU A 209 -4.44 -23.48 33.33
N GLU A 210 -5.60 -24.11 33.30
CA GLU A 210 -5.70 -25.52 33.04
C GLU A 210 -5.39 -25.83 31.56
N LYS A 211 -4.38 -26.66 31.33
CA LYS A 211 -3.98 -27.08 29.98
C LYS A 211 -4.98 -28.07 29.40
N PRO A 212 -5.51 -27.82 28.18
CA PRO A 212 -6.35 -28.80 27.48
C PRO A 212 -5.58 -30.10 27.19
N GLY A 213 -6.33 -31.22 27.12
CA GLY A 213 -5.76 -32.48 26.72
C GLY A 213 -5.29 -32.46 25.25
N ILE A 214 -4.28 -33.29 24.94
CA ILE A 214 -3.76 -33.48 23.59
C ILE A 214 -4.83 -34.12 22.71
N VAL A 215 -5.04 -33.54 21.50
CA VAL A 215 -6.00 -34.03 20.53
C VAL A 215 -5.27 -34.60 19.30
N LYS A 216 -5.71 -35.79 18.83
CA LYS A 216 -5.17 -36.41 17.61
C LYS A 216 -5.76 -35.75 16.37
N ILE A 217 -4.94 -35.53 15.34
CA ILE A 217 -5.31 -34.91 14.07
C ILE A 217 -4.73 -35.69 12.88
N HIS A 218 -5.19 -35.35 11.69
CA HIS A 218 -4.71 -35.97 10.45
C HIS A 218 -3.24 -35.61 10.13
N SER A 219 -2.59 -36.44 9.34
CA SER A 219 -1.20 -36.20 8.93
C SER A 219 -1.06 -35.27 7.73
N LYS A 220 -2.05 -35.25 6.82
CA LYS A 220 -2.04 -34.39 5.62
C LYS A 220 -2.38 -32.95 5.99
N VAL A 221 -1.66 -31.98 5.43
CA VAL A 221 -1.81 -30.56 5.76
C VAL A 221 -3.25 -30.05 5.57
N ASN A 222 -3.90 -30.40 4.46
CA ASN A 222 -5.26 -29.94 4.19
C ASN A 222 -6.28 -30.44 5.21
N ASP A 223 -6.16 -31.73 5.61
CA ASP A 223 -7.04 -32.33 6.61
C ASP A 223 -6.73 -31.76 8.01
N ARG A 224 -5.45 -31.48 8.29
CA ARG A 224 -5.03 -30.76 9.52
C ARG A 224 -5.63 -29.38 9.66
N ILE A 225 -5.75 -28.61 8.58
CA ILE A 225 -6.38 -27.28 8.61
C ILE A 225 -7.83 -27.42 9.09
N CYS A 226 -8.57 -28.42 8.58
CA CYS A 226 -9.94 -28.70 9.05
C CYS A 226 -9.95 -29.09 10.52
N ASP A 227 -9.01 -29.96 10.96
CA ASP A 227 -8.92 -30.37 12.37
C ASP A 227 -8.61 -29.20 13.29
N VAL A 228 -7.71 -28.30 12.90
CA VAL A 228 -7.37 -27.09 13.68
C VAL A 228 -8.56 -26.15 13.78
N VAL A 229 -9.28 -25.90 12.68
CA VAL A 229 -10.47 -25.06 12.67
C VAL A 229 -11.57 -25.67 13.56
N ASN A 230 -11.85 -26.98 13.41
CA ASN A 230 -12.80 -27.69 14.27
C ASN A 230 -12.43 -27.61 15.75
N TYR A 231 -11.12 -27.74 16.06
CA TYR A 231 -10.63 -27.61 17.44
C TYR A 231 -10.87 -26.21 17.99
N ILE A 232 -10.56 -25.15 17.23
CA ILE A 232 -10.77 -23.76 17.61
C ILE A 232 -12.25 -23.49 17.89
N GLU A 233 -13.15 -24.00 17.04
CA GLU A 233 -14.60 -23.84 17.21
C GLU A 233 -15.14 -24.61 18.42
N GLN A 234 -14.76 -25.88 18.58
CA GLN A 234 -15.15 -26.71 19.71
C GLN A 234 -14.74 -26.11 21.06
N LYS A 235 -13.58 -25.43 21.09
CA LYS A 235 -13.09 -24.73 22.28
C LYS A 235 -13.67 -23.32 22.43
N GLY A 236 -14.42 -22.81 21.46
CA GLY A 236 -14.97 -21.45 21.48
C GLY A 236 -13.90 -20.36 21.47
N TYR A 237 -12.76 -20.61 20.82
CA TYR A 237 -11.64 -19.65 20.82
C TYR A 237 -11.92 -18.39 19.96
N GLY A 238 -12.89 -18.46 19.04
CA GLY A 238 -13.42 -17.29 18.32
C GLY A 238 -12.58 -16.89 17.09
N ALA A 239 -12.59 -15.60 16.79
CA ALA A 239 -12.05 -15.04 15.54
C ALA A 239 -10.61 -15.46 15.24
N THR A 240 -10.39 -16.02 14.05
CA THR A 240 -9.15 -16.68 13.65
C THR A 240 -8.68 -16.21 12.28
N ILE A 241 -7.41 -15.84 12.19
CA ILE A 241 -6.72 -15.54 10.94
C ILE A 241 -5.89 -16.75 10.54
N LEU A 242 -5.98 -17.17 9.26
CA LEU A 242 -5.16 -18.22 8.66
C LEU A 242 -4.16 -17.56 7.69
N TYR A 243 -2.90 -17.51 8.09
CA TYR A 243 -1.83 -16.96 7.28
C TYR A 243 -1.42 -17.91 6.15
N CYS A 244 -1.44 -17.40 4.93
CA CYS A 244 -1.08 -18.08 3.69
C CYS A 244 0.07 -17.35 2.99
N THR A 245 0.92 -18.10 2.29
CA THR A 245 2.10 -17.56 1.59
C THR A 245 1.74 -16.67 0.42
N THR A 246 0.71 -17.05 -0.35
CA THR A 246 0.28 -16.35 -1.56
C THR A 246 -1.24 -16.28 -1.64
N PRO A 247 -1.81 -15.33 -2.40
CA PRO A 247 -3.24 -15.26 -2.66
C PRO A 247 -3.81 -16.54 -3.27
N ALA A 248 -3.05 -17.21 -4.16
CA ALA A 248 -3.46 -18.49 -4.75
C ALA A 248 -3.60 -19.60 -3.70
N LYS A 249 -2.67 -19.66 -2.73
CA LYS A 249 -2.76 -20.60 -1.60
C LYS A 249 -3.89 -20.27 -0.65
N ALA A 250 -4.14 -19.00 -0.37
CA ALA A 250 -5.31 -18.58 0.42
C ALA A 250 -6.59 -19.09 -0.21
N ASN A 251 -6.75 -18.91 -1.52
CA ASN A 251 -7.90 -19.38 -2.28
C ASN A 251 -8.01 -20.93 -2.27
N GLU A 252 -6.90 -21.63 -2.48
CA GLU A 252 -6.86 -23.10 -2.44
C GLU A 252 -7.32 -23.65 -1.08
N TYR A 253 -6.76 -23.14 0.02
CA TYR A 253 -7.09 -23.60 1.36
C TYR A 253 -8.51 -23.24 1.76
N ALA A 254 -8.95 -22.03 1.47
CA ALA A 254 -10.31 -21.58 1.75
C ALA A 254 -11.35 -22.44 0.99
N THR A 255 -11.14 -22.70 -0.30
CA THR A 255 -12.03 -23.54 -1.12
C THR A 255 -12.07 -24.98 -0.60
N LYS A 256 -10.94 -25.53 -0.19
CA LYS A 256 -10.89 -26.90 0.38
C LYS A 256 -11.58 -26.98 1.72
N LEU A 257 -11.37 -25.98 2.59
CA LEU A 257 -12.04 -25.93 3.88
C LEU A 257 -13.55 -25.79 3.69
N ALA A 258 -14.00 -24.90 2.80
CA ALA A 258 -15.42 -24.67 2.53
C ALA A 258 -16.17 -25.93 2.04
N LYS A 259 -15.49 -26.86 1.34
CA LYS A 259 -16.09 -28.12 0.91
C LYS A 259 -16.32 -29.12 2.06
N ASN A 260 -15.52 -29.04 3.11
CA ASN A 260 -15.48 -30.04 4.19
C ASN A 260 -15.98 -29.49 5.54
N HIS A 261 -16.25 -28.20 5.63
CA HIS A 261 -16.59 -27.52 6.85
C HIS A 261 -17.73 -26.53 6.62
N GLN A 262 -18.82 -26.68 7.39
CA GLN A 262 -19.94 -25.73 7.35
C GLN A 262 -19.80 -24.74 8.50
N VAL A 263 -19.77 -23.46 8.18
CA VAL A 263 -19.78 -22.38 9.16
C VAL A 263 -21.19 -21.83 9.29
N ASN A 264 -21.61 -21.55 10.50
CA ASN A 264 -22.84 -20.81 10.73
C ASN A 264 -22.58 -19.32 10.39
N VAL A 265 -22.98 -18.93 9.20
CA VAL A 265 -22.92 -17.51 8.79
C VAL A 265 -24.02 -16.76 9.53
N VAL A 266 -23.65 -15.70 10.22
CA VAL A 266 -24.62 -14.82 10.84
C VAL A 266 -25.43 -14.15 9.72
N LYS A 267 -26.77 -14.29 9.75
CA LYS A 267 -27.64 -13.58 8.83
C LYS A 267 -27.47 -12.07 9.05
N ASN A 268 -26.87 -11.40 8.10
CA ASN A 268 -26.60 -9.95 8.17
C ASN A 268 -26.98 -9.34 6.81
N GLU A 269 -27.81 -8.32 6.83
CA GLU A 269 -28.31 -7.65 5.63
C GLU A 269 -27.16 -7.03 4.82
N ARG A 270 -26.26 -6.27 5.48
CA ARG A 270 -25.08 -5.67 4.84
C ARG A 270 -24.20 -6.72 4.15
N PHE A 271 -23.99 -7.88 4.77
CA PHE A 271 -23.20 -8.96 4.17
C PHE A 271 -23.88 -9.52 2.92
N SER A 272 -25.19 -9.72 2.97
CA SER A 272 -25.96 -10.19 1.80
C SER A 272 -25.93 -9.15 0.66
N GLU A 273 -26.12 -7.88 0.98
CA GLU A 273 -26.03 -6.78 0.01
C GLU A 273 -24.63 -6.67 -0.60
N PHE A 274 -23.56 -6.88 0.17
CA PHE A 274 -22.19 -6.89 -0.33
C PHE A 274 -21.95 -8.05 -1.32
N ILE A 275 -22.44 -9.25 -1.03
CA ILE A 275 -22.33 -10.39 -1.95
C ILE A 275 -23.08 -10.11 -3.26
N GLU A 276 -24.31 -9.59 -3.18
CA GLU A 276 -25.08 -9.23 -4.37
C GLU A 276 -24.40 -8.11 -5.17
N HIS A 277 -23.80 -7.14 -4.48
CA HIS A 277 -22.96 -6.12 -5.10
C HIS A 277 -21.80 -6.73 -5.91
N LEU A 278 -21.05 -7.67 -5.31
CA LEU A 278 -19.96 -8.37 -6.00
C LEU A 278 -20.46 -9.15 -7.22
N LYS A 279 -21.55 -9.90 -7.06
CA LYS A 279 -22.16 -10.66 -8.15
C LYS A 279 -22.60 -9.78 -9.30
N ARG A 280 -23.09 -8.59 -9.02
CA ARG A 280 -23.56 -7.65 -10.03
C ARG A 280 -22.41 -6.94 -10.75
N ASN A 281 -21.42 -6.48 -10.00
CA ASN A 281 -20.38 -5.60 -10.54
C ASN A 281 -19.14 -6.33 -11.06
N TYR A 282 -18.94 -7.60 -10.73
CA TYR A 282 -17.77 -8.39 -11.18
C TYR A 282 -18.14 -9.53 -12.13
N ASN A 283 -19.41 -9.65 -12.54
CA ASN A 283 -19.84 -10.72 -13.44
C ASN A 283 -19.55 -10.36 -14.88
N ILE A 284 -18.64 -11.09 -15.53
CA ILE A 284 -18.43 -11.07 -16.98
C ILE A 284 -18.88 -12.42 -17.54
N ASP A 285 -19.97 -12.43 -18.30
CA ASP A 285 -20.49 -13.61 -18.99
C ASP A 285 -20.59 -14.88 -18.11
N GLY A 286 -21.09 -14.72 -16.89
CA GLY A 286 -21.26 -15.81 -15.92
C GLY A 286 -19.99 -16.19 -15.14
N SER A 287 -18.85 -15.50 -15.34
CA SER A 287 -17.56 -15.78 -14.67
C SER A 287 -17.64 -15.74 -13.15
N ILE A 288 -18.58 -14.99 -12.59
CA ILE A 288 -18.76 -14.86 -11.15
C ILE A 288 -19.06 -16.19 -10.46
N ASN A 289 -19.72 -17.12 -11.15
CA ASN A 289 -20.03 -18.45 -10.62
C ASN A 289 -18.79 -19.34 -10.54
N GLU A 290 -17.74 -19.00 -11.28
CA GLU A 290 -16.46 -19.70 -11.31
C GLU A 290 -15.42 -19.01 -10.41
N TRP A 291 -15.70 -17.77 -9.95
CA TRP A 291 -14.83 -17.04 -9.04
C TRP A 291 -14.96 -17.57 -7.60
N SER A 292 -14.00 -18.36 -7.19
CA SER A 292 -14.04 -19.06 -5.91
C SER A 292 -14.06 -18.13 -4.70
N PHE A 293 -13.57 -16.89 -4.82
CA PHE A 293 -13.65 -15.88 -3.77
C PHE A 293 -15.09 -15.63 -3.29
N VAL A 294 -16.01 -15.37 -4.22
CA VAL A 294 -17.42 -15.12 -3.87
C VAL A 294 -18.07 -16.36 -3.28
N ASN A 295 -17.81 -17.54 -3.87
CA ASN A 295 -18.35 -18.80 -3.38
C ASN A 295 -17.87 -19.12 -1.93
N VAL A 296 -16.60 -18.87 -1.65
CA VAL A 296 -16.01 -19.08 -0.32
C VAL A 296 -16.55 -18.05 0.68
N LEU A 297 -16.76 -16.81 0.25
CA LEU A 297 -17.33 -15.76 1.07
C LEU A 297 -18.79 -16.08 1.46
N GLU A 298 -19.62 -16.57 0.53
CA GLU A 298 -20.99 -17.03 0.81
C GLU A 298 -21.06 -18.15 1.85
N MET A 299 -20.01 -18.99 1.92
CA MET A 299 -19.86 -20.04 2.93
C MET A 299 -19.35 -19.52 4.28
N GLY A 300 -19.12 -18.21 4.44
CA GLY A 300 -18.71 -17.58 5.70
C GLY A 300 -17.20 -17.56 5.95
N PHE A 301 -16.39 -17.67 4.89
CA PHE A 301 -14.93 -17.56 4.98
C PHE A 301 -14.46 -16.28 4.30
N GLY A 302 -13.83 -15.39 5.07
CA GLY A 302 -13.21 -14.20 4.52
C GLY A 302 -11.86 -14.49 3.84
N MET A 303 -11.54 -13.74 2.79
CA MET A 303 -10.20 -13.72 2.20
C MET A 303 -9.71 -12.29 2.04
N HIS A 304 -8.44 -12.05 2.39
CA HIS A 304 -7.81 -10.73 2.31
C HIS A 304 -6.40 -10.83 1.77
N HIS A 305 -6.12 -10.12 0.69
CA HIS A 305 -4.78 -9.99 0.12
C HIS A 305 -4.61 -8.67 -0.64
N GLY A 306 -3.37 -8.21 -0.79
CA GLY A 306 -3.03 -6.89 -1.30
C GLY A 306 -3.39 -6.61 -2.77
N LYS A 307 -3.74 -7.64 -3.56
CA LYS A 307 -4.16 -7.48 -4.97
C LYS A 307 -5.64 -7.13 -5.13
N MET A 308 -6.47 -7.34 -4.10
CA MET A 308 -7.90 -7.00 -4.15
C MET A 308 -8.13 -5.49 -4.19
N PRO A 309 -9.26 -5.02 -4.76
CA PRO A 309 -9.70 -3.63 -4.63
C PRO A 309 -9.79 -3.21 -3.16
N LYS A 310 -9.36 -1.98 -2.87
CA LYS A 310 -9.25 -1.46 -1.49
C LYS A 310 -10.58 -1.50 -0.73
N TYR A 311 -11.70 -1.24 -1.41
CA TYR A 311 -13.01 -1.28 -0.76
C TYR A 311 -13.41 -2.70 -0.35
N ILE A 312 -13.08 -3.72 -1.16
CA ILE A 312 -13.30 -5.14 -0.83
C ILE A 312 -12.44 -5.53 0.37
N GLN A 313 -11.15 -5.14 0.37
CA GLN A 313 -10.25 -5.40 1.49
C GLN A 313 -10.81 -4.81 2.79
N LYS A 314 -11.28 -3.56 2.75
CA LYS A 314 -11.86 -2.88 3.91
C LYS A 314 -13.14 -3.58 4.38
N GLU A 315 -14.08 -3.86 3.48
CA GLU A 315 -15.34 -4.51 3.82
C GLU A 315 -15.14 -5.87 4.47
N ILE A 316 -14.25 -6.71 3.92
CA ILE A 316 -13.90 -8.01 4.50
C ILE A 316 -13.37 -7.86 5.93
N LEU A 317 -12.53 -6.87 6.19
CA LEU A 317 -11.99 -6.62 7.52
C LEU A 317 -13.05 -6.10 8.49
N ASP A 318 -13.91 -5.20 8.04
CA ASP A 318 -15.00 -4.67 8.84
C ASP A 318 -15.96 -5.79 9.24
N LEU A 319 -16.38 -6.63 8.30
CA LEU A 319 -17.24 -7.80 8.55
C LEU A 319 -16.58 -8.82 9.50
N PHE A 320 -15.28 -9.07 9.36
CA PHE A 320 -14.53 -9.94 10.29
C PHE A 320 -14.47 -9.32 11.70
N ASN A 321 -14.18 -8.03 11.80
CA ASN A 321 -14.12 -7.33 13.09
C ASN A 321 -15.48 -7.22 13.78
N GLU A 322 -16.56 -7.13 13.02
CA GLU A 322 -17.93 -7.17 13.50
C GLU A 322 -18.40 -8.59 13.87
N GLY A 323 -17.61 -9.62 13.55
CA GLY A 323 -17.94 -11.02 13.88
C GLY A 323 -19.00 -11.65 12.98
N ILE A 324 -19.20 -11.12 11.78
CA ILE A 324 -20.15 -11.70 10.79
C ILE A 324 -19.61 -13.05 10.32
N PHE A 325 -18.31 -13.16 10.18
CA PHE A 325 -17.61 -14.44 10.04
C PHE A 325 -16.35 -14.48 10.91
N ASN A 326 -15.94 -15.67 11.33
CA ASN A 326 -14.87 -15.85 12.29
C ASN A 326 -13.56 -16.38 11.70
N LEU A 327 -13.53 -16.69 10.41
CA LEU A 327 -12.37 -17.26 9.73
C LEU A 327 -11.95 -16.34 8.58
N LEU A 328 -10.68 -15.90 8.59
CA LEU A 328 -10.12 -15.00 7.60
C LEU A 328 -8.81 -15.56 7.05
N PHE A 329 -8.80 -15.95 5.79
CA PHE A 329 -7.58 -16.31 5.07
C PHE A 329 -6.88 -15.05 4.58
N CYS A 330 -5.58 -14.93 4.85
CA CYS A 330 -4.84 -13.74 4.46
C CYS A 330 -3.38 -14.02 4.09
N THR A 331 -2.80 -13.08 3.38
CA THR A 331 -1.36 -13.02 3.11
C THR A 331 -0.67 -11.99 4.00
N SER A 332 0.61 -11.71 3.75
CA SER A 332 1.43 -10.78 4.55
C SER A 332 0.83 -9.35 4.66
N THR A 333 -0.05 -8.96 3.75
CA THR A 333 -0.69 -7.63 3.79
C THR A 333 -1.48 -7.35 5.06
N ILE A 334 -2.00 -8.39 5.73
CA ILE A 334 -2.67 -8.21 7.03
C ILE A 334 -1.68 -7.97 8.16
N VAL A 335 -0.43 -8.40 7.98
CA VAL A 335 0.64 -8.18 8.94
C VAL A 335 1.08 -6.73 8.94
N GLU A 336 1.01 -6.06 7.79
CA GLU A 336 1.45 -4.71 7.56
C GLU A 336 0.35 -3.65 7.81
N GLY A 337 0.00 -3.43 9.07
CA GLY A 337 -0.76 -2.23 9.43
C GLY A 337 -2.29 -2.32 9.42
N VAL A 338 -2.86 -3.51 9.54
CA VAL A 338 -4.30 -3.66 9.65
C VAL A 338 -4.72 -3.99 11.08
N ASN A 339 -5.74 -3.30 11.57
CA ASN A 339 -6.31 -3.54 12.88
C ASN A 339 -7.37 -4.66 12.81
N THR A 340 -7.13 -5.80 13.50
CA THR A 340 -8.06 -6.93 13.55
C THR A 340 -8.39 -7.34 14.97
N ASN A 341 -9.59 -7.88 15.18
CA ASN A 341 -10.03 -8.43 16.45
C ASN A 341 -9.70 -9.94 16.60
N ALA A 342 -8.72 -10.43 15.83
CA ALA A 342 -8.33 -11.83 15.85
C ALA A 342 -7.84 -12.25 17.24
N LYS A 343 -8.36 -13.39 17.73
CA LYS A 343 -7.89 -14.07 18.93
C LYS A 343 -6.82 -15.10 18.63
N ASN A 344 -6.92 -15.70 17.43
CA ASN A 344 -6.05 -16.78 17.02
C ASN A 344 -5.38 -16.46 15.68
N MET A 345 -4.16 -16.95 15.53
CA MET A 345 -3.40 -16.95 14.29
C MET A 345 -3.02 -18.38 13.94
N VAL A 346 -3.40 -18.87 12.78
CA VAL A 346 -2.96 -20.17 12.26
C VAL A 346 -1.92 -19.93 11.19
N VAL A 347 -0.67 -20.33 11.43
CA VAL A 347 0.42 -20.18 10.48
C VAL A 347 0.54 -21.48 9.69
N LEU A 348 0.15 -21.44 8.42
CA LEU A 348 0.04 -22.63 7.58
C LEU A 348 1.38 -23.04 6.96
N ASN A 349 2.24 -22.10 6.67
CA ASN A 349 3.49 -22.30 5.96
C ASN A 349 4.62 -21.43 6.53
N HIS A 350 5.86 -21.85 6.29
CA HIS A 350 7.08 -21.18 6.72
C HIS A 350 7.66 -20.23 5.66
N SER A 351 6.88 -19.88 4.62
CA SER A 351 7.36 -19.01 3.52
C SER A 351 6.43 -17.82 3.27
N LYS A 352 6.97 -16.79 2.64
CA LYS A 352 6.31 -15.58 2.15
C LYS A 352 6.61 -15.46 0.66
N GLY A 353 5.62 -15.77 -0.20
CA GLY A 353 5.88 -15.95 -1.62
C GLY A 353 6.88 -17.09 -1.86
N THR A 354 7.94 -16.81 -2.60
CA THR A 354 9.03 -17.76 -2.91
C THR A 354 10.14 -17.81 -1.85
N LYS A 355 10.17 -16.84 -0.92
CA LYS A 355 11.21 -16.74 0.11
C LYS A 355 10.74 -17.35 1.43
N GLU A 356 11.68 -17.81 2.22
CA GLU A 356 11.42 -18.24 3.57
C GLU A 356 11.04 -17.03 4.46
N LEU A 357 10.12 -17.25 5.43
CA LEU A 357 9.83 -16.24 6.45
C LEU A 357 11.10 -15.90 7.23
N THR A 358 11.25 -14.64 7.58
CA THR A 358 12.24 -14.23 8.56
C THR A 358 11.65 -14.38 9.98
N VAL A 359 12.51 -14.41 11.00
CA VAL A 359 12.07 -14.36 12.40
C VAL A 359 11.24 -13.12 12.66
N PHE A 360 11.60 -12.02 12.04
CA PHE A 360 10.88 -10.75 12.15
C PHE A 360 9.46 -10.86 11.55
N ASP A 361 9.32 -11.42 10.32
CA ASP A 361 8.00 -11.68 9.72
C ASP A 361 7.15 -12.57 10.62
N PHE A 362 7.74 -13.67 11.11
CA PHE A 362 7.05 -14.60 11.99
C PHE A 362 6.54 -13.93 13.27
N LYS A 363 7.38 -13.15 13.97
CA LYS A 363 6.99 -12.40 15.17
C LYS A 363 5.87 -11.40 14.87
N ASN A 364 5.90 -10.74 13.72
CA ASN A 364 4.84 -9.82 13.32
C ASN A 364 3.53 -10.54 13.00
N ILE A 365 3.58 -11.72 12.34
CA ILE A 365 2.42 -12.56 12.07
C ILE A 365 1.76 -13.00 13.38
N ILE A 366 2.49 -13.65 14.27
CA ILE A 366 1.95 -14.14 15.54
C ILE A 366 1.55 -12.98 16.47
N GLY A 367 2.18 -11.83 16.30
CA GLY A 367 1.86 -10.59 17.00
C GLY A 367 0.44 -10.08 16.76
N ARG A 368 -0.23 -10.55 15.71
CA ARG A 368 -1.64 -10.23 15.42
C ARG A 368 -2.64 -11.09 16.19
N ALA A 369 -2.18 -12.16 16.85
CA ALA A 369 -3.02 -12.97 17.73
C ALA A 369 -3.22 -12.28 19.08
N GLY A 370 -4.46 -11.86 19.36
CA GLY A 370 -4.82 -11.15 20.59
C GLY A 370 -4.43 -9.66 20.57
N ARG A 371 -5.31 -8.84 21.12
CA ARG A 371 -5.09 -7.39 21.32
C ARG A 371 -5.43 -7.00 22.75
N TYR A 372 -4.59 -6.19 23.35
CA TYR A 372 -4.65 -5.82 24.76
C TYR A 372 -6.03 -5.37 25.24
N TYR A 373 -6.73 -4.51 24.50
CA TYR A 373 -8.05 -4.04 24.90
C TYR A 373 -9.20 -5.01 24.59
N HIS A 374 -8.97 -6.02 23.73
CA HIS A 374 -10.01 -6.95 23.31
C HIS A 374 -9.79 -8.37 23.84
N ASN A 375 -8.54 -8.81 23.91
CA ASN A 375 -8.19 -10.19 24.25
C ASN A 375 -6.86 -10.25 25.00
N PHE A 376 -6.88 -10.60 26.28
CA PHE A 376 -5.67 -10.73 27.11
C PHE A 376 -4.82 -11.97 26.74
N VAL A 377 -5.44 -12.97 26.12
CA VAL A 377 -4.77 -14.20 25.68
C VAL A 377 -5.02 -14.41 24.19
N GLY A 378 -3.96 -14.49 23.43
CA GLY A 378 -3.97 -14.90 22.03
C GLY A 378 -3.45 -16.33 21.88
N ARG A 379 -3.74 -16.98 20.74
CA ARG A 379 -3.17 -18.29 20.38
C ARG A 379 -2.58 -18.23 19.00
N TYR A 380 -1.42 -18.88 18.80
CA TYR A 380 -0.90 -19.10 17.47
C TYR A 380 -0.62 -20.58 17.24
N PHE A 381 -1.19 -21.09 16.16
CA PHE A 381 -1.15 -22.49 15.76
C PHE A 381 -0.09 -22.68 14.69
N LEU A 382 0.88 -23.55 14.96
CA LEU A 382 1.91 -23.95 14.01
C LEU A 382 1.47 -25.25 13.33
N VAL A 383 1.11 -25.18 12.05
CA VAL A 383 0.64 -26.33 11.28
C VAL A 383 1.80 -27.08 10.61
N ASP A 384 2.93 -26.40 10.41
CA ASP A 384 4.17 -26.95 9.89
C ASP A 384 5.24 -26.98 10.99
N LYS A 385 5.95 -28.12 11.12
CA LYS A 385 7.03 -28.28 12.10
C LYS A 385 8.20 -27.32 11.87
N GLU A 386 8.49 -26.97 10.60
CA GLU A 386 9.57 -26.04 10.26
C GLU A 386 9.37 -24.64 10.86
N LEU A 387 8.13 -24.29 11.27
CA LEU A 387 7.84 -23.02 11.94
C LEU A 387 8.43 -22.93 13.35
N GLU A 388 8.73 -24.05 14.03
CA GLU A 388 9.35 -24.02 15.37
C GLU A 388 10.74 -23.37 15.37
N LYS A 389 11.46 -23.44 14.26
CA LYS A 389 12.79 -22.85 14.19
C LYS A 389 12.80 -21.36 14.47
N PHE A 390 11.72 -20.62 14.09
CA PHE A 390 11.63 -19.18 14.30
C PHE A 390 11.52 -18.77 15.76
N GLU A 391 11.18 -19.68 16.67
CA GLU A 391 11.23 -19.43 18.12
C GLU A 391 12.67 -19.39 18.65
N HIS A 392 13.63 -20.00 17.95
CA HIS A 392 15.01 -20.20 18.39
C HIS A 392 16.04 -19.53 17.47
N THR A 393 15.61 -19.00 16.33
CA THR A 393 16.50 -18.33 15.38
C THR A 393 16.76 -16.88 15.81
N GLU A 394 17.96 -16.41 15.56
CA GLU A 394 18.33 -15.01 15.83
C GLU A 394 17.61 -14.03 14.91
N ASP A 395 17.33 -12.83 15.43
CA ASP A 395 16.74 -11.74 14.69
C ASP A 395 17.70 -11.25 13.57
N LEU A 396 17.13 -10.70 12.48
CA LEU A 396 17.88 -10.09 11.40
C LEU A 396 18.67 -8.85 11.89
N THR A 397 19.75 -8.55 11.21
CA THR A 397 20.50 -7.30 11.42
C THR A 397 19.79 -6.18 10.66
N LEU A 398 19.38 -5.12 11.35
CA LEU A 398 18.84 -3.91 10.74
C LEU A 398 19.96 -2.97 10.38
N ASN A 399 20.08 -2.59 9.12
CA ASN A 399 21.11 -1.69 8.66
C ASN A 399 20.56 -0.44 7.96
N PHE A 400 21.29 0.67 8.05
CA PHE A 400 21.04 1.87 7.28
C PHE A 400 22.17 2.06 6.30
N VAL A 401 22.03 1.47 5.12
CA VAL A 401 23.14 1.32 4.16
C VAL A 401 23.81 2.64 3.76
N THR A 402 23.08 3.76 3.77
CA THR A 402 23.63 5.10 3.48
C THR A 402 24.83 5.45 4.40
N TYR A 403 24.78 5.01 5.64
CA TYR A 403 25.84 5.24 6.65
C TYR A 403 26.83 4.08 6.78
N ASP A 404 26.73 3.06 5.90
CA ASP A 404 27.60 1.88 5.92
C ASP A 404 28.80 2.04 4.97
N ASP A 405 29.75 1.10 5.06
CA ASP A 405 30.97 1.07 4.24
C ASP A 405 30.77 0.41 2.87
N GLN A 406 29.64 -0.28 2.65
CA GLN A 406 29.37 -0.95 1.37
C GLN A 406 29.12 0.05 0.21
N GLU A 407 29.31 -0.40 -1.03
CA GLU A 407 29.00 0.37 -2.21
C GLU A 407 27.49 0.58 -2.33
N LEU A 408 27.09 1.82 -2.52
CA LEU A 408 25.69 2.24 -2.60
C LEU A 408 25.16 2.27 -4.04
N ASP A 409 23.84 2.13 -4.17
CA ASP A 409 23.15 2.43 -5.43
C ASP A 409 23.35 3.92 -5.82
N PRO A 410 23.45 4.24 -7.12
CA PRO A 410 23.58 5.60 -7.59
C PRO A 410 22.55 6.60 -7.03
N VAL A 411 21.30 6.17 -6.85
CA VAL A 411 20.24 7.06 -6.29
C VAL A 411 20.49 7.38 -4.81
N ASP A 412 20.97 6.40 -4.02
CA ASP A 412 21.37 6.64 -2.63
C ASP A 412 22.56 7.62 -2.57
N ILE A 413 23.57 7.45 -3.44
CA ILE A 413 24.73 8.34 -3.51
C ILE A 413 24.32 9.78 -3.86
N ASP A 414 23.47 9.94 -4.88
CA ASP A 414 23.06 11.27 -5.36
C ASP A 414 22.24 12.04 -4.30
N ASN A 415 21.52 11.32 -3.43
CA ASN A 415 20.68 11.89 -2.38
C ASN A 415 21.38 12.04 -1.02
N SER A 416 22.65 11.64 -0.88
CA SER A 416 23.38 11.67 0.39
C SER A 416 24.41 12.79 0.43
N GLU A 417 24.67 13.35 1.63
CA GLU A 417 25.76 14.32 1.84
C GLU A 417 27.12 13.64 1.93
N TYR A 418 28.19 14.33 1.53
CA TYR A 418 29.55 13.79 1.57
C TYR A 418 29.99 13.31 2.94
N MET A 419 29.58 14.01 4.02
CA MET A 419 29.99 13.67 5.38
C MET A 419 29.44 12.33 5.85
N ASP A 420 28.32 11.88 5.31
CA ASP A 420 27.66 10.64 5.71
C ASP A 420 28.15 9.43 4.95
N LEU A 421 28.78 9.64 3.82
CA LEU A 421 29.27 8.59 2.93
C LEU A 421 30.61 8.00 3.39
N SER A 422 30.84 6.73 3.10
CA SER A 422 32.16 6.10 3.18
C SER A 422 33.11 6.65 2.11
N ASP A 423 34.40 6.43 2.27
CA ASP A 423 35.38 6.93 1.29
C ASP A 423 35.20 6.34 -0.12
N ILE A 424 34.72 5.09 -0.21
CA ILE A 424 34.32 4.46 -1.49
C ILE A 424 33.20 5.27 -2.14
N ASN A 425 32.14 5.54 -1.38
CA ASN A 425 30.96 6.23 -1.87
C ASN A 425 31.21 7.73 -2.14
N LYS A 426 32.13 8.39 -1.39
CA LYS A 426 32.59 9.75 -1.70
C LYS A 426 33.28 9.81 -3.05
N ASN A 427 34.14 8.84 -3.36
CA ASN A 427 34.82 8.77 -4.65
C ASN A 427 33.81 8.53 -5.79
N LEU A 428 32.83 7.67 -5.58
CA LEU A 428 31.75 7.44 -6.55
C LEU A 428 30.92 8.71 -6.76
N LYS A 429 30.55 9.39 -5.67
CA LYS A 429 29.79 10.65 -5.74
C LYS A 429 30.57 11.70 -6.52
N HIS A 430 31.85 11.86 -6.26
CA HIS A 430 32.70 12.82 -6.99
C HIS A 430 32.74 12.52 -8.49
N LYS A 431 32.92 11.25 -8.88
CA LYS A 431 32.89 10.86 -10.31
C LYS A 431 31.54 11.17 -10.97
N ARG A 432 30.43 10.93 -10.26
CA ARG A 432 29.08 11.23 -10.74
C ARG A 432 28.87 12.74 -10.89
N GLU A 433 29.31 13.54 -9.93
CA GLU A 433 29.22 15.01 -10.00
C GLU A 433 30.05 15.60 -11.15
N GLU A 434 31.23 15.04 -11.43
CA GLU A 434 32.01 15.43 -12.63
C GLU A 434 31.24 15.13 -13.93
N GLN A 435 30.60 13.96 -14.02
CA GLN A 435 29.75 13.61 -15.16
C GLN A 435 28.54 14.56 -15.28
N PHE A 436 27.95 14.95 -14.15
CA PHE A 436 26.77 15.81 -14.15
C PHE A 436 27.06 17.27 -14.54
N LYS A 437 28.32 17.70 -14.56
CA LYS A 437 28.70 19.01 -15.10
C LYS A 437 28.36 19.16 -16.58
N GLU A 438 28.28 18.07 -17.32
CA GLU A 438 27.89 18.06 -18.73
C GLU A 438 26.38 17.92 -18.96
N TYR A 439 25.59 17.77 -17.88
CA TYR A 439 24.14 17.61 -17.97
C TYR A 439 23.45 18.97 -18.06
N LEU A 440 22.35 18.98 -18.83
CA LEU A 440 21.46 20.13 -18.91
C LEU A 440 20.50 20.18 -17.72
N LEU A 441 20.30 19.03 -17.08
CA LEU A 441 19.40 18.86 -15.94
C LEU A 441 19.99 19.50 -14.69
N THR A 442 19.31 20.49 -14.13
CA THR A 442 19.69 21.14 -12.88
C THR A 442 19.29 20.34 -11.65
N ASN A 443 19.87 20.66 -10.48
CA ASN A 443 19.59 19.90 -9.25
C ASN A 443 18.14 20.06 -8.79
N ASP A 444 17.58 21.27 -8.86
CA ASP A 444 16.20 21.57 -8.48
C ASP A 444 15.16 20.81 -9.32
N ILE A 445 15.48 20.54 -10.59
CA ILE A 445 14.61 19.72 -11.45
C ILE A 445 14.78 18.24 -11.11
N TYR A 446 16.05 17.76 -10.95
CA TYR A 446 16.33 16.38 -10.54
C TYR A 446 15.59 16.00 -9.24
N GLU A 447 15.62 16.88 -8.25
CA GLU A 447 15.04 16.65 -6.93
C GLU A 447 13.54 16.35 -6.94
N LYS A 448 12.81 16.82 -7.94
CA LYS A 448 11.37 16.54 -8.09
C LYS A 448 11.07 15.06 -8.37
N ASN A 449 12.03 14.34 -8.96
CA ASN A 449 11.94 12.91 -9.26
C ASN A 449 13.19 12.15 -8.76
N ARG A 450 13.70 12.51 -7.60
CA ARG A 450 14.98 12.06 -7.02
C ARG A 450 15.15 10.56 -6.83
N LEU A 451 14.05 9.79 -6.84
CA LEU A 451 14.08 8.33 -6.84
C LEU A 451 14.44 7.74 -8.20
N ILE A 452 14.36 8.51 -9.27
CA ILE A 452 14.71 8.10 -10.62
C ILE A 452 16.15 8.56 -10.92
N LYS A 453 16.99 7.64 -11.40
CA LYS A 453 18.40 7.95 -11.72
C LYS A 453 18.50 9.19 -12.60
N ARG A 454 19.46 10.05 -12.27
CA ARG A 454 19.66 11.33 -12.97
C ARG A 454 19.95 11.16 -14.46
N GLU A 455 20.61 10.09 -14.82
CA GLU A 455 20.92 9.72 -16.20
C GLU A 455 19.66 9.52 -17.05
N TYR A 456 18.63 8.88 -16.48
CA TYR A 456 17.36 8.66 -17.17
C TYR A 456 16.58 9.97 -17.38
N GLN A 457 16.61 10.85 -16.39
CA GLN A 457 15.98 12.18 -16.50
C GLN A 457 16.69 13.04 -17.56
N GLU A 458 18.02 13.04 -17.60
CA GLU A 458 18.81 13.73 -18.61
C GLU A 458 18.56 13.17 -20.02
N MET A 459 18.47 11.85 -20.14
CA MET A 459 18.18 11.19 -21.43
C MET A 459 16.84 11.64 -22.01
N LEU A 460 15.78 11.69 -21.15
CA LEU A 460 14.46 12.18 -21.55
C LEU A 460 14.53 13.66 -21.96
N LEU A 461 15.24 14.49 -21.19
CA LEU A 461 15.41 15.92 -21.48
C LEU A 461 16.07 16.15 -22.83
N ARG A 462 17.22 15.48 -23.10
CA ARG A 462 17.92 15.60 -24.38
C ARG A 462 17.07 15.12 -25.55
N PHE A 463 16.33 14.04 -25.36
CA PHE A 463 15.40 13.56 -26.37
C PHE A 463 14.33 14.61 -26.71
N LEU A 464 13.68 15.17 -25.70
CA LEU A 464 12.66 16.22 -25.90
C LEU A 464 13.22 17.49 -26.52
N LEU A 465 14.49 17.84 -26.26
CA LEU A 465 15.14 18.99 -26.90
C LEU A 465 15.49 18.73 -28.36
N ASN A 466 15.78 17.50 -28.76
CA ASN A 466 16.21 17.14 -30.10
C ASN A 466 15.07 16.65 -31.01
N ASN A 467 14.01 16.04 -30.45
CA ASN A 467 12.88 15.53 -31.23
C ASN A 467 11.74 16.57 -31.33
N ASN A 468 11.76 17.34 -32.41
CA ASN A 468 10.72 18.36 -32.65
C ASN A 468 9.35 17.76 -32.98
N ILE A 469 9.30 16.54 -33.54
CA ILE A 469 8.05 15.92 -34.00
C ILE A 469 7.19 15.53 -32.81
N LEU A 470 7.72 14.68 -31.91
CA LEU A 470 6.97 14.21 -30.73
C LEU A 470 6.76 15.33 -29.72
N TYR A 471 7.76 16.22 -29.52
CA TYR A 471 7.59 17.38 -28.67
C TYR A 471 6.39 18.24 -29.14
N ASN A 472 6.33 18.63 -30.42
CA ASN A 472 5.24 19.46 -30.95
C ASN A 472 3.92 18.70 -31.02
N LYS A 473 3.94 17.38 -31.25
CA LYS A 473 2.74 16.53 -31.19
C LYS A 473 2.10 16.61 -29.82
N PHE A 474 2.88 16.45 -28.75
CA PHE A 474 2.35 16.58 -27.37
C PHE A 474 1.96 18.04 -27.05
N TYR A 475 2.80 19.01 -27.41
CA TYR A 475 2.54 20.42 -27.14
C TYR A 475 1.17 20.90 -27.69
N ARG A 476 0.67 20.33 -28.79
CA ARG A 476 -0.66 20.64 -29.36
C ARG A 476 -1.80 20.26 -28.40
N TYR A 477 -1.63 19.22 -27.58
CA TYR A 477 -2.69 18.83 -26.63
C TYR A 477 -2.90 19.90 -25.54
N LEU A 478 -1.91 20.74 -25.27
CA LEU A 478 -1.99 21.83 -24.30
C LEU A 478 -2.90 22.98 -24.78
N SER A 479 -3.20 23.07 -26.07
CA SER A 479 -4.14 24.07 -26.59
C SER A 479 -5.62 23.71 -26.37
N TYR A 480 -5.91 22.49 -25.88
CA TYR A 480 -7.26 22.09 -25.55
C TYR A 480 -7.62 22.53 -24.12
N PRO A 481 -8.89 22.93 -23.86
CA PRO A 481 -9.30 23.45 -22.55
C PRO A 481 -9.18 22.42 -21.42
N ASP A 482 -9.29 21.13 -21.71
CA ASP A 482 -9.20 20.05 -20.74
C ASP A 482 -8.18 18.99 -21.18
N ILE A 483 -7.03 19.03 -20.55
CA ILE A 483 -5.95 18.06 -20.80
C ILE A 483 -6.35 16.66 -20.38
N LEU A 484 -7.14 16.47 -19.32
CA LEU A 484 -7.60 15.16 -18.87
C LEU A 484 -8.41 14.45 -19.99
N MET A 485 -9.24 15.20 -20.72
CA MET A 485 -10.00 14.65 -21.84
C MET A 485 -9.08 14.09 -22.94
N GLN A 486 -7.93 14.73 -23.20
CA GLN A 486 -6.95 14.24 -24.18
C GLN A 486 -6.26 12.95 -23.73
N PHE A 487 -6.15 12.73 -22.43
CA PHE A 487 -5.63 11.48 -21.87
C PHE A 487 -6.68 10.38 -21.84
N THR A 488 -7.91 10.68 -21.49
CA THR A 488 -9.01 9.69 -21.47
C THR A 488 -9.41 9.23 -22.89
N THR A 489 -9.14 10.01 -23.92
CA THR A 489 -9.20 9.59 -25.33
C THR A 489 -7.91 8.90 -25.80
N TYR A 490 -6.98 8.60 -24.90
CA TYR A 490 -5.71 7.89 -25.03
C TYR A 490 -4.67 8.48 -25.99
N HIS A 491 -5.00 9.46 -26.83
CA HIS A 491 -4.04 10.05 -27.78
C HIS A 491 -2.84 10.71 -27.10
N ALA A 492 -3.07 11.49 -26.05
CA ALA A 492 -2.02 12.13 -25.29
C ALA A 492 -1.16 11.09 -24.56
N MET A 493 -1.77 10.09 -23.91
CA MET A 493 -1.03 9.02 -23.24
C MET A 493 -0.18 8.21 -24.20
N ASN A 494 -0.73 7.83 -25.35
CA ASN A 494 0.04 7.11 -26.36
C ASN A 494 1.23 7.92 -26.85
N THR A 495 1.10 9.25 -26.98
CA THR A 495 2.21 10.13 -27.37
C THR A 495 3.28 10.22 -26.26
N VAL A 496 2.89 10.27 -25.00
CA VAL A 496 3.84 10.19 -23.88
C VAL A 496 4.60 8.86 -23.92
N LEU A 497 3.92 7.74 -24.12
CA LEU A 497 4.55 6.42 -24.20
C LEU A 497 5.45 6.29 -25.45
N ASP A 498 5.10 6.90 -26.61
CA ASP A 498 5.97 6.99 -27.78
C ASP A 498 7.29 7.72 -27.44
N ILE A 499 7.20 8.80 -26.67
CA ILE A 499 8.37 9.57 -26.22
C ILE A 499 9.30 8.71 -25.35
N PHE A 500 8.73 7.92 -24.42
CA PHE A 500 9.52 7.03 -23.57
C PHE A 500 10.14 5.86 -24.35
N GLU A 501 9.47 5.35 -25.37
CA GLU A 501 10.00 4.32 -26.26
C GLU A 501 11.16 4.87 -27.12
N GLU A 502 10.92 5.95 -27.84
CA GLU A 502 11.92 6.53 -28.75
C GLU A 502 13.11 7.15 -28.00
N SER A 503 12.93 7.59 -26.75
CA SER A 503 14.05 8.02 -25.90
C SER A 503 14.91 6.84 -25.38
N GLY A 504 14.47 5.59 -25.57
CA GLY A 504 15.16 4.39 -25.09
C GLY A 504 14.96 4.10 -23.60
N LEU A 505 14.02 4.78 -22.93
CA LEU A 505 13.70 4.56 -21.52
C LEU A 505 12.81 3.35 -21.27
N LEU A 506 11.94 3.02 -22.21
CA LEU A 506 11.06 1.85 -22.16
C LEU A 506 11.21 1.02 -23.43
N ASP A 507 11.20 -0.29 -23.24
CA ASP A 507 11.20 -1.25 -24.36
C ASP A 507 9.85 -1.23 -25.11
N SER A 508 9.89 -1.51 -26.41
CA SER A 508 8.71 -1.50 -27.29
C SER A 508 7.61 -2.49 -26.86
N ILE A 509 7.99 -3.61 -26.28
CA ILE A 509 7.02 -4.61 -25.78
C ILE A 509 6.27 -4.05 -24.58
N ILE A 510 6.97 -3.41 -23.66
CA ILE A 510 6.41 -2.75 -22.48
C ILE A 510 5.49 -1.61 -22.90
N VAL A 511 5.94 -0.75 -23.80
CA VAL A 511 5.15 0.38 -24.32
C VAL A 511 3.87 -0.10 -24.99
N ARG A 512 3.93 -1.13 -25.83
CA ARG A 512 2.75 -1.73 -26.46
C ARG A 512 1.74 -2.23 -25.42
N ARG A 513 2.24 -2.90 -24.37
CA ARG A 513 1.39 -3.35 -23.27
C ARG A 513 0.76 -2.18 -22.51
N TYR A 514 1.54 -1.16 -22.15
CA TYR A 514 1.02 -0.01 -21.41
C TYR A 514 -0.01 0.77 -22.21
N LYS A 515 0.20 0.92 -23.52
CA LYS A 515 -0.81 1.50 -24.43
C LYS A 515 -2.10 0.68 -24.44
N ALA A 516 -2.01 -0.62 -24.62
CA ALA A 516 -3.18 -1.50 -24.62
C ALA A 516 -3.95 -1.42 -23.30
N VAL A 517 -3.26 -1.55 -22.17
CA VAL A 517 -3.85 -1.51 -20.83
C VAL A 517 -4.47 -0.14 -20.54
N SER A 518 -3.76 0.95 -20.81
CA SER A 518 -4.25 2.32 -20.60
C SER A 518 -5.49 2.61 -21.49
N ASN A 519 -5.45 2.24 -22.76
CA ASN A 519 -6.58 2.45 -23.69
C ASN A 519 -7.81 1.65 -23.24
N THR A 520 -7.65 0.39 -22.85
CA THR A 520 -8.73 -0.44 -22.33
C THR A 520 -9.31 0.17 -21.05
N TYR A 521 -8.45 0.62 -20.14
CA TYR A 521 -8.90 1.24 -18.88
C TYR A 521 -9.63 2.57 -19.11
N CYS A 522 -9.16 3.41 -20.01
CA CYS A 522 -9.80 4.68 -20.33
C CYS A 522 -11.20 4.48 -20.94
N ASN A 523 -11.39 3.43 -21.77
CA ASN A 523 -12.66 3.14 -22.43
C ASN A 523 -13.68 2.43 -21.53
N GLU A 524 -13.24 1.38 -20.82
CA GLU A 524 -14.15 0.45 -20.12
C GLU A 524 -13.82 0.34 -18.61
N GLY A 525 -12.81 1.06 -18.12
CA GLY A 525 -12.39 0.97 -16.73
C GLY A 525 -11.85 -0.41 -16.37
N PHE A 526 -12.05 -0.80 -15.12
CA PHE A 526 -11.63 -2.11 -14.62
C PHE A 526 -12.35 -3.27 -15.37
N HIS A 527 -13.61 -3.10 -15.73
CA HIS A 527 -14.37 -4.13 -16.44
C HIS A 527 -13.72 -4.52 -17.79
N GLY A 528 -13.13 -3.58 -18.50
CA GLY A 528 -12.38 -3.88 -19.72
C GLY A 528 -11.15 -4.74 -19.46
N LEU A 529 -10.39 -4.43 -18.41
CA LEU A 529 -9.24 -5.24 -18.01
C LEU A 529 -9.66 -6.65 -17.58
N LEU A 530 -10.72 -6.76 -16.80
CA LEU A 530 -11.26 -8.04 -16.34
C LEU A 530 -11.78 -8.88 -17.52
N ARG A 531 -12.53 -8.29 -18.45
CA ARG A 531 -13.02 -8.96 -19.66
C ARG A 531 -11.86 -9.51 -20.48
N TYR A 532 -10.83 -8.71 -20.72
CA TYR A 532 -9.64 -9.14 -21.46
C TYR A 532 -8.99 -10.38 -20.83
N GLU A 533 -8.85 -10.40 -19.50
CA GLU A 533 -8.24 -11.53 -18.78
C GLU A 533 -9.14 -12.78 -18.77
N ILE A 534 -10.46 -12.63 -18.68
CA ILE A 534 -11.43 -13.73 -18.73
C ILE A 534 -11.50 -14.32 -20.14
N ASP A 535 -11.54 -13.50 -21.18
CA ASP A 535 -11.53 -13.96 -22.57
C ASP A 535 -10.25 -14.74 -22.89
N ASN A 536 -9.10 -14.25 -22.39
CA ASN A 536 -7.83 -14.98 -22.49
C ASN A 536 -7.86 -16.33 -21.74
N ALA A 537 -8.54 -16.40 -20.60
CA ALA A 537 -8.67 -17.64 -19.82
C ALA A 537 -9.57 -18.67 -20.51
N ARG A 538 -10.61 -18.22 -21.23
CA ARG A 538 -11.57 -19.06 -21.95
C ARG A 538 -11.16 -19.40 -23.39
N GLY A 539 -10.18 -18.65 -23.96
CA GLY A 539 -9.73 -18.84 -25.33
C GLY A 539 -8.84 -20.08 -25.52
N ASP A 540 -8.96 -20.71 -26.70
CA ASP A 540 -8.22 -21.95 -27.07
C ASP A 540 -6.69 -21.80 -27.18
N LYS A 541 -6.17 -20.56 -27.13
CA LYS A 541 -4.77 -20.26 -27.43
C LYS A 541 -3.86 -20.14 -26.22
N VAL A 542 -4.38 -20.08 -25.00
CA VAL A 542 -3.60 -19.94 -23.77
C VAL A 542 -3.89 -21.13 -22.87
N LYS A 543 -2.85 -21.84 -22.43
CA LYS A 543 -2.92 -22.94 -21.47
C LYS A 543 -3.84 -22.58 -20.32
N HIS A 544 -4.98 -23.24 -20.23
CA HIS A 544 -5.96 -23.30 -19.14
C HIS A 544 -5.66 -22.41 -17.92
N LYS A 545 -5.85 -21.10 -18.06
CA LYS A 545 -5.84 -20.16 -16.97
C LYS A 545 -7.16 -20.27 -16.24
N SER A 546 -7.17 -20.50 -14.93
CA SER A 546 -8.41 -20.50 -14.16
C SER A 546 -9.05 -19.12 -14.13
N ILE A 547 -10.36 -19.06 -13.97
CA ILE A 547 -11.09 -17.80 -13.80
C ILE A 547 -10.56 -17.03 -12.57
N ASP A 548 -10.24 -17.70 -11.46
CA ASP A 548 -9.58 -17.07 -10.31
C ASP A 548 -8.28 -16.36 -10.70
N LYS A 549 -7.48 -16.99 -11.55
CA LYS A 549 -6.23 -16.37 -12.05
C LYS A 549 -6.52 -15.16 -12.94
N ALA A 550 -7.60 -15.18 -13.71
CA ALA A 550 -8.01 -14.03 -14.54
C ALA A 550 -8.38 -12.80 -13.68
N TYR A 551 -9.18 -12.99 -12.62
CA TYR A 551 -9.48 -11.92 -11.66
C TYR A 551 -8.21 -11.38 -10.99
N MET A 552 -7.33 -12.26 -10.55
CA MET A 552 -6.06 -11.89 -9.92
C MET A 552 -5.16 -11.06 -10.84
N ASP A 553 -5.04 -11.45 -12.11
CA ASP A 553 -4.21 -10.76 -13.09
C ASP A 553 -4.83 -9.40 -13.49
N ALA A 554 -6.16 -9.30 -13.58
CA ALA A 554 -6.85 -8.04 -13.82
C ALA A 554 -6.59 -7.04 -12.66
N PHE A 555 -6.74 -7.48 -11.41
CA PHE A 555 -6.43 -6.65 -10.23
C PHE A 555 -4.96 -6.25 -10.18
N LYS A 556 -4.05 -7.19 -10.49
CA LYS A 556 -2.61 -6.90 -10.56
C LYS A 556 -2.30 -5.86 -11.63
N THR A 557 -2.86 -6.01 -12.83
CA THR A 557 -2.66 -5.09 -13.93
C THR A 557 -3.16 -3.69 -13.60
N GLN A 558 -4.35 -3.57 -13.00
CA GLN A 558 -4.85 -2.28 -12.52
C GLN A 558 -3.90 -1.67 -11.50
N LYS A 559 -3.54 -2.40 -10.46
CA LYS A 559 -2.72 -1.88 -9.37
C LYS A 559 -1.31 -1.51 -9.83
N ASP A 560 -0.60 -2.42 -10.53
CA ASP A 560 0.80 -2.24 -10.85
C ASP A 560 1.01 -1.26 -12.01
N ILE A 561 0.19 -1.35 -13.07
CA ILE A 561 0.37 -0.53 -14.26
C ILE A 561 -0.43 0.77 -14.15
N ILE A 562 -1.74 0.67 -13.96
CA ILE A 562 -2.63 1.84 -14.01
C ILE A 562 -2.45 2.74 -12.79
N GLU A 563 -2.52 2.18 -11.58
CA GLU A 563 -2.47 2.98 -10.36
C GLU A 563 -1.05 3.38 -9.94
N HIS A 564 0.00 2.71 -10.48
CA HIS A 564 1.37 2.92 -10.00
C HIS A 564 2.36 3.36 -11.09
N LYS A 565 2.52 2.57 -12.18
CA LYS A 565 3.55 2.87 -13.21
C LYS A 565 3.18 4.05 -14.09
N ILE A 566 1.92 4.13 -14.53
CA ILE A 566 1.44 5.26 -15.35
C ILE A 566 1.60 6.61 -14.62
N PRO A 567 1.15 6.78 -13.36
CA PRO A 567 1.37 8.01 -12.61
C PRO A 567 2.85 8.42 -12.49
N LYS A 568 3.75 7.46 -12.26
CA LYS A 568 5.20 7.75 -12.21
C LYS A 568 5.75 8.24 -13.56
N ILE A 569 5.31 7.63 -14.67
CA ILE A 569 5.65 8.11 -16.03
C ILE A 569 5.17 9.55 -16.21
N LEU A 570 3.93 9.83 -15.81
CA LEU A 570 3.34 11.17 -15.95
C LEU A 570 4.06 12.21 -15.11
N ALA A 571 4.41 11.89 -13.87
CA ALA A 571 5.15 12.79 -12.98
C ALA A 571 6.54 13.13 -13.53
N LEU A 572 7.27 12.13 -14.01
CA LEU A 572 8.56 12.33 -14.66
C LEU A 572 8.42 13.15 -15.94
N PHE A 573 7.43 12.80 -16.77
CA PHE A 573 7.18 13.48 -18.04
C PHE A 573 6.80 14.95 -17.79
N GLU A 574 5.89 15.26 -16.88
CA GLU A 574 5.48 16.62 -16.54
C GLU A 574 6.67 17.51 -16.18
N THR A 575 7.51 17.01 -15.26
CA THR A 575 8.71 17.72 -14.81
C THR A 575 9.67 18.01 -15.94
N ILE A 576 10.03 16.99 -16.73
CA ILE A 576 11.05 17.12 -17.77
C ILE A 576 10.51 17.85 -19.00
N PHE A 577 9.24 17.66 -19.36
CA PHE A 577 8.59 18.38 -20.45
C PHE A 577 8.47 19.89 -20.15
N SER A 578 8.09 20.23 -18.91
CA SER A 578 8.05 21.63 -18.43
C SER A 578 9.43 22.27 -18.55
N TYR A 579 10.48 21.61 -18.10
CA TYR A 579 11.83 22.11 -18.16
C TYR A 579 12.36 22.20 -19.60
N ALA A 580 12.11 21.20 -20.44
CA ALA A 580 12.43 21.24 -21.86
C ALA A 580 11.74 22.43 -22.57
N SER A 581 10.50 22.71 -22.21
CA SER A 581 9.75 23.85 -22.77
C SER A 581 10.36 25.18 -22.36
N LEU A 582 10.78 25.32 -21.11
CA LEU A 582 11.51 26.50 -20.63
C LEU A 582 12.79 26.73 -21.43
N LEU A 583 13.60 25.67 -21.64
CA LEU A 583 14.83 25.73 -22.43
C LEU A 583 14.56 26.07 -23.91
N ARG A 584 13.42 25.64 -24.45
CA ARG A 584 12.95 25.99 -25.79
C ARG A 584 12.32 27.40 -25.87
N ARG A 585 12.29 28.15 -24.76
CA ARG A 585 11.65 29.48 -24.65
C ARG A 585 10.16 29.44 -25.03
N LYS A 586 9.47 28.36 -24.66
CA LYS A 586 8.02 28.21 -24.78
C LYS A 586 7.35 28.43 -23.43
N THR A 587 6.31 29.23 -23.41
CA THR A 587 5.48 29.42 -22.20
C THR A 587 4.51 28.26 -22.06
N LEU A 588 4.39 27.74 -20.84
CA LEU A 588 3.39 26.76 -20.45
C LEU A 588 2.55 27.40 -19.35
N ASP A 589 1.44 27.99 -19.73
CA ASP A 589 0.53 28.60 -18.75
C ASP A 589 -0.18 27.50 -17.98
N ASN A 590 0.11 27.36 -16.67
CA ASN A 590 -0.53 26.43 -15.74
C ASN A 590 -0.51 24.95 -16.18
N PHE A 591 0.53 24.50 -16.87
CA PHE A 591 0.65 23.10 -17.27
C PHE A 591 0.82 22.21 -16.03
N SER A 592 -0.12 21.31 -15.81
CA SER A 592 -0.03 20.25 -14.81
C SER A 592 -0.77 19.00 -15.27
N LEU A 593 -0.17 17.86 -15.01
CA LEU A 593 -0.76 16.53 -15.21
C LEU A 593 -1.31 15.92 -13.91
N SER A 594 -1.39 16.70 -12.83
CA SER A 594 -1.86 16.19 -11.52
C SER A 594 -3.27 15.60 -11.57
N LYS A 595 -4.21 16.21 -12.31
CA LYS A 595 -5.55 15.67 -12.52
C LYS A 595 -5.52 14.35 -13.31
N VAL A 596 -4.62 14.26 -14.29
CA VAL A 596 -4.44 13.05 -15.09
C VAL A 596 -3.85 11.93 -14.25
N SER A 597 -2.81 12.22 -13.49
CA SER A 597 -2.18 11.27 -12.56
C SER A 597 -3.21 10.72 -11.57
N ARG A 598 -4.00 11.59 -10.95
CA ARG A 598 -5.08 11.20 -10.03
C ARG A 598 -6.13 10.31 -10.67
N PHE A 599 -6.53 10.61 -11.90
CA PHE A 599 -7.46 9.75 -12.64
C PHE A 599 -6.92 8.33 -12.78
N TYR A 600 -5.64 8.15 -13.09
CA TYR A 600 -5.04 6.82 -13.15
C TYR A 600 -4.89 6.19 -11.76
N GLU A 601 -4.50 6.94 -10.74
CA GLU A 601 -4.34 6.45 -9.36
C GLU A 601 -5.65 6.05 -8.69
N THR A 602 -6.74 6.74 -8.99
CA THR A 602 -8.02 6.61 -8.28
C THR A 602 -9.16 6.08 -9.15
N GLY A 603 -9.10 6.28 -10.46
CA GLY A 603 -10.16 5.93 -11.39
C GLY A 603 -11.31 6.94 -11.49
N VAL A 604 -11.23 8.09 -10.77
CA VAL A 604 -12.30 9.10 -10.71
C VAL A 604 -11.82 10.46 -11.21
N LYS A 605 -12.75 11.31 -11.61
CA LYS A 605 -12.48 12.61 -12.24
C LYS A 605 -12.86 13.79 -11.35
N SER A 606 -13.77 13.60 -10.40
CA SER A 606 -14.31 14.64 -9.54
C SER A 606 -13.64 14.66 -8.17
N TYR A 607 -13.63 15.85 -7.55
CA TYR A 607 -13.14 16.00 -6.19
C TYR A 607 -13.92 15.17 -5.16
N ILE A 608 -15.25 15.17 -5.26
CA ILE A 608 -16.09 14.39 -4.36
C ILE A 608 -15.89 12.88 -4.56
N GLY A 609 -15.59 12.43 -5.78
CA GLY A 609 -15.23 11.05 -6.08
C GLY A 609 -13.98 10.64 -5.32
N GLU A 610 -12.94 11.49 -5.27
CA GLU A 610 -11.74 11.24 -4.49
C GLU A 610 -12.04 11.09 -2.99
N GLN A 611 -12.90 11.95 -2.44
CA GLN A 611 -13.35 11.84 -1.03
C GLN A 611 -14.12 10.53 -0.79
N LEU A 612 -15.05 10.17 -1.66
CA LEU A 612 -15.82 8.93 -1.52
C LEU A 612 -14.92 7.68 -1.52
N ILE A 613 -13.86 7.65 -2.34
CA ILE A 613 -12.86 6.56 -2.31
C ILE A 613 -12.20 6.45 -0.94
N GLU A 614 -11.93 7.56 -0.27
CA GLU A 614 -11.35 7.56 1.08
C GLU A 614 -12.24 6.84 2.10
N PHE A 615 -13.55 6.90 1.92
CA PHE A 615 -14.51 6.14 2.73
C PHE A 615 -14.69 4.69 2.32
N GLY A 616 -14.01 4.23 1.26
CA GLY A 616 -14.11 2.88 0.73
C GLY A 616 -15.29 2.70 -0.22
N PHE A 617 -15.67 3.75 -0.95
CA PHE A 617 -16.71 3.67 -1.95
C PHE A 617 -16.19 3.00 -3.24
N PRO A 618 -16.96 2.13 -3.91
CA PRO A 618 -16.53 1.49 -5.15
C PRO A 618 -16.33 2.51 -6.29
N VAL A 619 -15.22 2.38 -7.00
CA VAL A 619 -14.87 3.29 -8.13
C VAL A 619 -15.94 3.29 -9.21
N ASP A 620 -16.50 2.13 -9.55
CA ASP A 620 -17.52 2.02 -10.61
C ASP A 620 -18.83 2.71 -10.21
N ALA A 621 -19.18 2.72 -8.94
CA ALA A 621 -20.31 3.49 -8.43
C ALA A 621 -20.07 5.00 -8.56
N ILE A 622 -18.85 5.47 -8.25
CA ILE A 622 -18.49 6.88 -8.43
C ILE A 622 -18.55 7.27 -9.90
N LYS A 623 -18.03 6.44 -10.80
CA LYS A 623 -18.12 6.69 -12.26
C LYS A 623 -19.57 6.84 -12.70
N ARG A 624 -20.48 5.97 -12.23
CA ARG A 624 -21.91 6.13 -12.54
C ARG A 624 -22.47 7.46 -12.06
N ILE A 625 -22.05 7.93 -10.87
CA ILE A 625 -22.45 9.25 -10.36
C ILE A 625 -21.89 10.36 -11.26
N GLU A 626 -20.59 10.33 -11.58
CA GLU A 626 -19.92 11.33 -12.41
C GLU A 626 -20.52 11.43 -13.83
N ASP A 627 -20.74 10.27 -14.49
CA ASP A 627 -21.24 10.21 -15.86
C ASP A 627 -22.68 10.74 -15.98
N ASN A 628 -23.49 10.60 -14.93
CA ASN A 628 -24.85 11.14 -14.86
C ASN A 628 -24.90 12.57 -14.31
N ASN A 629 -23.79 13.09 -13.77
CA ASN A 629 -23.72 14.41 -13.14
C ASN A 629 -22.44 15.15 -13.55
N LEU A 630 -22.27 15.43 -14.84
CA LEU A 630 -21.05 16.04 -15.41
C LEU A 630 -20.63 17.36 -14.73
N ARG A 631 -21.55 18.07 -14.09
CA ARG A 631 -21.23 19.31 -13.35
C ARG A 631 -20.26 19.07 -12.20
N LEU A 632 -20.28 17.87 -11.58
CA LEU A 632 -19.36 17.50 -10.50
C LEU A 632 -17.88 17.59 -10.92
N LEU A 633 -17.56 17.41 -12.20
CA LEU A 633 -16.18 17.41 -12.70
C LEU A 633 -15.50 18.78 -12.61
N SER A 634 -16.28 19.86 -12.53
CA SER A 634 -15.78 21.23 -12.46
C SER A 634 -15.98 21.89 -11.08
N MET A 635 -16.62 21.21 -10.13
CA MET A 635 -16.93 21.75 -8.82
C MET A 635 -15.76 21.56 -7.84
N ASP A 636 -15.58 22.54 -6.95
CA ASP A 636 -14.70 22.41 -5.78
C ASP A 636 -15.33 21.53 -4.68
N ALA A 637 -14.63 21.39 -3.57
CA ALA A 637 -15.05 20.56 -2.44
C ALA A 637 -16.44 20.92 -1.91
N SER A 638 -16.62 22.19 -1.55
CA SER A 638 -17.86 22.67 -0.91
C SER A 638 -19.04 22.62 -1.86
N ALA A 639 -18.84 23.05 -3.09
CA ALA A 639 -19.88 23.01 -4.12
C ALA A 639 -20.29 21.57 -4.44
N SER A 640 -19.34 20.64 -4.53
CA SER A 640 -19.62 19.22 -4.80
C SER A 640 -20.41 18.57 -3.66
N GLN A 641 -20.05 18.84 -2.41
CA GLN A 641 -20.75 18.32 -1.24
C GLN A 641 -22.22 18.81 -1.24
N LYS A 642 -22.40 20.12 -1.41
CA LYS A 642 -23.72 20.73 -1.48
C LYS A 642 -24.56 20.14 -2.61
N TYR A 643 -23.97 19.97 -3.80
CA TYR A 643 -24.63 19.39 -4.96
C TYR A 643 -25.12 17.96 -4.69
N ILE A 644 -24.28 17.11 -4.06
CA ILE A 644 -24.68 15.73 -3.71
C ILE A 644 -25.83 15.72 -2.72
N LEU A 645 -25.83 16.61 -1.71
CA LEU A 645 -26.93 16.69 -0.74
C LEU A 645 -28.24 17.16 -1.40
N GLU A 646 -28.19 18.12 -2.32
CA GLU A 646 -29.36 18.62 -3.03
C GLU A 646 -29.96 17.59 -4.02
N HIS A 647 -29.15 16.66 -4.55
CA HIS A 647 -29.55 15.66 -5.52
C HIS A 647 -29.48 14.21 -4.98
N LEU A 648 -29.52 14.06 -3.65
CA LEU A 648 -29.22 12.79 -2.98
C LEU A 648 -30.11 11.64 -3.45
N GLU A 649 -31.42 11.89 -3.61
CA GLU A 649 -32.37 10.84 -4.02
C GLU A 649 -32.14 10.39 -5.47
N ASP A 650 -31.82 11.31 -6.38
CA ASP A 650 -31.50 10.98 -7.76
C ASP A 650 -30.18 10.18 -7.84
N ILE A 651 -29.19 10.57 -7.06
CA ILE A 651 -27.90 9.85 -6.96
C ILE A 651 -28.11 8.44 -6.40
N LYS A 652 -28.95 8.28 -5.36
CA LYS A 652 -29.27 6.97 -4.79
C LYS A 652 -29.94 6.02 -5.79
N GLN A 653 -30.65 6.53 -6.78
CA GLN A 653 -31.24 5.69 -7.83
C GLN A 653 -30.19 5.06 -8.77
N LEU A 654 -29.01 5.66 -8.88
CA LEU A 654 -27.89 5.13 -9.66
C LEU A 654 -27.13 4.01 -8.94
N LEU A 655 -27.40 3.79 -7.66
CA LEU A 655 -26.64 2.94 -6.76
C LEU A 655 -27.44 1.70 -6.35
N ASP A 656 -26.75 0.60 -6.11
CA ASP A 656 -27.33 -0.59 -5.48
C ASP A 656 -27.51 -0.40 -3.96
N SER A 657 -28.13 -1.37 -3.28
CA SER A 657 -28.43 -1.26 -1.85
C SER A 657 -27.18 -1.13 -0.98
N TYR A 658 -26.12 -1.91 -1.29
CA TYR A 658 -24.83 -1.85 -0.60
C TYR A 658 -24.18 -0.45 -0.76
N GLU A 659 -24.13 0.06 -1.99
CA GLU A 659 -23.55 1.36 -2.32
C GLU A 659 -24.31 2.51 -1.65
N ARG A 660 -25.66 2.43 -1.56
CA ARG A 660 -26.47 3.41 -0.81
C ARG A 660 -26.09 3.47 0.66
N GLY A 661 -25.94 2.30 1.29
CA GLY A 661 -25.49 2.21 2.67
C GLY A 661 -24.11 2.83 2.91
N LEU A 662 -23.18 2.65 1.98
CA LEU A 662 -21.87 3.30 2.01
C LEU A 662 -21.97 4.82 1.82
N LEU A 663 -22.82 5.30 0.88
CA LEU A 663 -23.01 6.72 0.66
C LEU A 663 -23.53 7.43 1.90
N ASP A 664 -24.53 6.84 2.56
CA ASP A 664 -25.11 7.40 3.80
C ASP A 664 -24.07 7.49 4.94
N LYS A 665 -23.17 6.50 5.04
CA LYS A 665 -22.02 6.53 5.99
C LYS A 665 -21.02 7.63 5.64
N ALA A 666 -20.62 7.71 4.37
CA ALA A 666 -19.66 8.69 3.89
C ALA A 666 -20.16 10.13 4.09
N LEU A 667 -21.41 10.41 3.74
CA LEU A 667 -22.00 11.75 3.89
C LEU A 667 -22.11 12.19 5.36
N LYS A 668 -22.42 11.28 6.29
CA LYS A 668 -22.40 11.60 7.72
C LYS A 668 -21.02 12.06 8.19
N SER A 669 -19.95 11.49 7.66
CA SER A 669 -18.58 11.85 8.01
C SER A 669 -18.06 13.09 7.27
N ILE A 670 -18.52 13.33 6.04
CA ILE A 670 -18.11 14.49 5.23
C ILE A 670 -18.82 15.77 5.70
N CYS A 671 -20.04 15.65 6.23
CA CYS A 671 -20.89 16.78 6.65
C CYS A 671 -20.79 17.08 8.16
N SER A 672 -20.13 16.24 8.95
CA SER A 672 -19.80 16.48 10.36
C SER A 672 -18.48 17.29 10.45
#